data_ddbfd3fd3de865f54b3e956b16c41ee1
#
_entry.id   ddbfd3fd3de865f54b3e956b16c41ee1
#
_cell.length_a   1.000
_cell.length_b   1.000
_cell.length_c   1.000
_cell.angle_alpha   90.00
_cell.angle_beta   90.00
_cell.angle_gamma   90.00
#
_symmetry.space_group_name_H-M   'P 1'
#
loop_
_entity.id
_entity.type
_entity.pdbx_description
1 polymer ?
#
loop_
_entity_poly.entity_id
_entity_poly.type
_entity_poly.pdbx_seq_one_letter_code
_entity_poly.pdbx_strand_id
1 'polypeptide(L)'
;MLIDALRADFVFGDAGRWMPYTRRLLENGQSLNFIAKAHPPTVTMPRIKALATGGIPGFVDVVLNFDSSELQEDNLITQLRHSGRKIIFYGDDTWIRLFPDHFQRTDGTTSFFVTDYTEVDYNVSRHIDSELVNNDWDVMILHYLGLDHIGHLAGPGSPLVQPKLKEMDAIIQKIHTALNKQDAYQEQPSLFVLCGDHGMSDQGSHGGASISETVTPLVMLSSQIKGQKRIDYEKIEEIYQIDIAPTLSLLLGLPIPQNSLGAASPGALHGLPIRMKLHAMQINTHQLAKVYRQNVPSYKSDDNYLMYKRALGAHSEWLRLLADEGKVEIDPKHLGDKVANQYLRAMTGMRGKLASSLSKYDVQALVTGVLLLWMVLLSLLHCHVNRDIMSLEVSTGSLAVFIAFSFGFPTAHFVTCTGPNRSDLLCGIDLLRVFLSLGTYVALIILTGFIIFTTSRKTIVQYYKSLSSKTPLELFLILGTVGHTFSLLSSSFVEEEHQTWYFFMQTINLIILIKYSAEAAHAYYNPSRRKKPWEKAEDSSKGFGGSGLSNRERRRRLRQSSSSECPPETSGESSCESVNPWKFVVLSFICVCVCRILRSWNQTGDKWAHLPDVGDWLVRPEQKMVLSYLVAVSLMLVVIIQWITHQDQFYRVALAGAAIGVYFFRAANGAVHVSGMYENSNNGAKEAQAVYGLFALVIIYTFLWYIYVKMTLHQDNTEHGAYFKTFSSTLPRRVHSILTLVIMLLVRPHNIVAFAMIVLVEYFISMHLVPRMNLSVSAMTLLYVWFGQAGFYFQGNSNSLATVDVSAGYVGLDSYNPGIIGMLMAIATYASPVFWLVGLISVLCEKYVGMQDGEERYIAATYDVCFTLGLSRALPLAIYTVLAAALRYHLFVWSVFSPKLLYEGMCSVITIIFIVLL
;
A
#
# COMPACT_ATOMS: atom_id res chain seq x y z
N MET A 1 28.21 -9.05 -7.65
CA MET A 1 27.82 -8.38 -6.40
C MET A 1 26.60 -7.52 -6.66
N LEU A 2 25.50 -7.87 -6.06
CA LEU A 2 24.24 -7.13 -6.08
C LEU A 2 24.09 -6.44 -4.73
N ILE A 3 23.78 -5.15 -4.72
CA ILE A 3 23.46 -4.39 -3.51
C ILE A 3 22.01 -3.95 -3.66
N ASP A 4 21.15 -4.42 -2.78
CA ASP A 4 19.74 -4.13 -2.78
C ASP A 4 19.49 -2.63 -2.59
N ALA A 5 18.55 -2.11 -3.35
CA ALA A 5 18.19 -0.70 -3.39
C ALA A 5 19.34 0.30 -3.69
N LEU A 6 20.40 -0.15 -4.41
CA LEU A 6 21.52 0.71 -4.79
C LEU A 6 21.12 1.71 -5.88
N ARG A 7 20.92 2.96 -5.49
CA ARG A 7 20.60 4.07 -6.41
C ARG A 7 21.84 4.45 -7.25
N ALA A 8 21.62 4.85 -8.50
CA ALA A 8 22.72 5.29 -9.37
C ALA A 8 23.45 6.53 -8.82
N ASP A 9 22.76 7.45 -8.13
CA ASP A 9 23.37 8.63 -7.53
C ASP A 9 24.25 8.30 -6.30
N PHE A 10 24.11 7.12 -5.69
CA PHE A 10 25.02 6.64 -4.64
C PHE A 10 26.40 6.25 -5.18
N VAL A 11 26.50 5.95 -6.46
CA VAL A 11 27.78 5.59 -7.11
C VAL A 11 28.27 6.73 -8.02
N PHE A 12 27.39 7.28 -8.84
CA PHE A 12 27.74 8.26 -9.87
C PHE A 12 27.49 9.72 -9.46
N GLY A 13 26.74 9.97 -8.37
CA GLY A 13 26.45 11.28 -7.83
C GLY A 13 27.40 11.70 -6.70
N ASP A 14 26.95 12.71 -5.93
CA ASP A 14 27.75 13.26 -4.81
C ASP A 14 28.02 12.24 -3.70
N ALA A 15 27.08 11.31 -3.46
CA ALA A 15 27.23 10.25 -2.47
C ALA A 15 28.35 9.26 -2.84
N GLY A 16 28.74 9.17 -4.10
CA GLY A 16 29.88 8.38 -4.56
C GLY A 16 31.23 8.73 -3.90
N ARG A 17 31.34 9.89 -3.24
CA ARG A 17 32.48 10.25 -2.39
C ARG A 17 32.67 9.29 -1.20
N TRP A 18 31.61 8.59 -0.77
CA TRP A 18 31.65 7.61 0.30
C TRP A 18 32.10 6.23 -0.18
N MET A 19 32.29 6.07 -1.50
CA MET A 19 32.87 4.89 -2.15
C MET A 19 34.21 5.24 -2.84
N PRO A 20 35.25 5.62 -2.06
CA PRO A 20 36.47 6.22 -2.63
C PRO A 20 37.29 5.27 -3.51
N TYR A 21 37.24 3.96 -3.25
CA TYR A 21 37.92 2.98 -4.09
C TYR A 21 37.22 2.83 -5.44
N THR A 22 35.92 2.60 -5.44
CA THR A 22 35.10 2.52 -6.65
C THR A 22 35.24 3.80 -7.48
N ARG A 23 35.09 4.96 -6.84
CA ARG A 23 35.22 6.26 -7.52
C ARG A 23 36.57 6.43 -8.22
N ARG A 24 37.68 6.00 -7.60
CA ARG A 24 39.02 6.03 -8.21
C ARG A 24 39.08 5.16 -9.45
N LEU A 25 38.46 3.96 -9.47
CA LEU A 25 38.40 3.09 -10.64
C LEU A 25 37.64 3.73 -11.80
N LEU A 26 36.52 4.38 -11.50
CA LEU A 26 35.69 5.13 -12.45
C LEU A 26 36.50 6.28 -13.09
N GLU A 27 37.15 7.09 -12.26
CA GLU A 27 37.91 8.25 -12.69
C GLU A 27 39.18 7.88 -13.48
N ASN A 28 39.77 6.74 -13.18
CA ASN A 28 40.98 6.24 -13.89
C ASN A 28 40.63 5.46 -15.17
N GLY A 29 39.34 5.32 -15.54
CA GLY A 29 38.93 4.56 -16.72
C GLY A 29 39.27 3.06 -16.65
N GLN A 30 39.18 2.46 -15.46
CA GLN A 30 39.40 1.04 -15.18
C GLN A 30 38.10 0.26 -15.07
N SER A 31 37.00 0.82 -15.58
CA SER A 31 35.64 0.25 -15.52
C SER A 31 34.83 0.56 -16.78
N LEU A 32 33.85 -0.28 -17.07
CA LEU A 32 32.74 0.05 -17.97
C LEU A 32 31.53 0.42 -17.11
N ASN A 33 30.92 1.54 -17.41
CA ASN A 33 29.91 2.17 -16.56
C ASN A 33 28.62 2.41 -17.33
N PHE A 34 27.50 1.98 -16.75
CA PHE A 34 26.17 2.14 -17.32
C PHE A 34 25.17 2.52 -16.24
N ILE A 35 24.15 3.23 -16.67
CA ILE A 35 22.91 3.39 -15.91
C ILE A 35 21.96 2.28 -16.36
N ALA A 36 21.65 1.34 -15.47
CA ALA A 36 20.71 0.26 -15.74
C ALA A 36 19.29 0.67 -15.27
N LYS A 37 18.36 0.76 -16.23
CA LYS A 37 16.96 1.12 -15.94
C LYS A 37 16.14 -0.14 -15.64
N ALA A 38 15.63 -0.23 -14.43
CA ALA A 38 14.66 -1.26 -14.01
C ALA A 38 13.27 -0.92 -14.50
N HIS A 39 12.52 -1.92 -14.99
CA HIS A 39 11.09 -1.75 -15.27
C HIS A 39 10.29 -1.95 -13.97
N PRO A 40 9.25 -1.15 -13.71
CA PRO A 40 8.33 -1.45 -12.61
C PRO A 40 7.69 -2.84 -12.80
N PRO A 41 7.38 -3.55 -11.68
CA PRO A 41 7.56 -3.18 -10.28
C PRO A 41 9.03 -3.28 -9.81
N THR A 42 9.46 -2.30 -9.02
CA THR A 42 10.81 -2.21 -8.44
C THR A 42 10.84 -2.92 -7.08
N VAL A 43 10.68 -4.24 -7.11
CA VAL A 43 10.65 -5.13 -5.95
C VAL A 43 11.68 -6.24 -6.16
N THR A 44 12.37 -6.65 -5.13
CA THR A 44 13.56 -7.54 -5.19
C THR A 44 13.34 -8.80 -6.03
N MET A 45 12.33 -9.63 -5.75
CA MET A 45 12.12 -10.89 -6.48
C MET A 45 11.83 -10.68 -7.97
N PRO A 46 10.92 -9.79 -8.40
CA PRO A 46 10.76 -9.45 -9.82
C PRO A 46 12.04 -8.97 -10.49
N ARG A 47 12.90 -8.26 -9.76
CA ARG A 47 14.19 -7.77 -10.32
C ARG A 47 15.22 -8.88 -10.45
N ILE A 48 15.30 -9.79 -9.47
CA ILE A 48 16.12 -11.01 -9.59
C ILE A 48 15.70 -11.82 -10.83
N LYS A 49 14.39 -12.01 -11.04
CA LYS A 49 13.87 -12.66 -12.25
C LYS A 49 14.31 -11.94 -13.53
N ALA A 50 14.17 -10.61 -13.56
CA ALA A 50 14.59 -9.82 -14.73
C ALA A 50 16.09 -9.94 -15.01
N LEU A 51 16.93 -9.90 -13.98
CA LEU A 51 18.39 -10.06 -14.08
C LEU A 51 18.79 -11.45 -14.56
N ALA A 52 18.06 -12.49 -14.15
CA ALA A 52 18.37 -13.87 -14.49
C ALA A 52 17.82 -14.28 -15.87
N THR A 53 16.60 -13.86 -16.24
CA THR A 53 15.93 -14.28 -17.48
C THR A 53 16.14 -13.30 -18.65
N GLY A 54 16.39 -12.01 -18.37
CA GLY A 54 16.31 -10.93 -19.35
C GLY A 54 14.88 -10.65 -19.82
N GLY A 55 13.88 -11.09 -19.06
CA GLY A 55 12.46 -10.87 -19.28
C GLY A 55 11.92 -9.69 -18.50
N ILE A 56 10.73 -9.19 -18.89
CA ILE A 56 10.00 -8.16 -18.14
C ILE A 56 9.06 -8.89 -17.17
N PRO A 57 9.23 -8.73 -15.85
CA PRO A 57 8.38 -9.39 -14.85
C PRO A 57 6.94 -8.88 -14.90
N GLY A 58 6.01 -9.75 -14.50
CA GLY A 58 4.61 -9.40 -14.35
C GLY A 58 4.29 -8.78 -13.00
N PHE A 59 3.14 -8.09 -12.88
CA PHE A 59 2.68 -7.53 -11.60
C PHE A 59 2.36 -8.62 -10.56
N VAL A 60 1.95 -9.80 -11.00
CA VAL A 60 1.71 -10.95 -10.12
C VAL A 60 2.97 -11.34 -9.33
N ASP A 61 4.14 -11.11 -9.89
CA ASP A 61 5.41 -11.37 -9.22
C ASP A 61 5.60 -10.54 -7.94
N VAL A 62 4.91 -9.40 -7.79
CA VAL A 62 4.90 -8.62 -6.52
C VAL A 62 4.23 -9.42 -5.39
N VAL A 63 3.12 -10.07 -5.68
CA VAL A 63 2.41 -10.90 -4.69
C VAL A 63 3.23 -12.13 -4.36
N LEU A 64 3.88 -12.71 -5.37
CA LEU A 64 4.75 -13.89 -5.21
C LEU A 64 6.09 -13.56 -4.51
N ASN A 65 6.42 -12.29 -4.32
CA ASN A 65 7.62 -11.90 -3.55
C ASN A 65 7.57 -12.41 -2.10
N PHE A 66 6.40 -12.58 -1.53
CA PHE A 66 6.24 -13.10 -0.15
C PHE A 66 6.40 -14.62 -0.04
N ASP A 67 6.19 -15.35 -1.14
CA ASP A 67 6.31 -16.83 -1.20
C ASP A 67 6.81 -17.23 -2.60
N SER A 68 8.11 -17.08 -2.81
CA SER A 68 8.74 -17.35 -4.10
C SER A 68 8.80 -18.86 -4.38
N SER A 69 8.20 -19.30 -5.47
CA SER A 69 8.34 -20.66 -6.00
C SER A 69 9.50 -20.76 -6.98
N GLU A 70 9.96 -21.98 -7.25
CA GLU A 70 11.01 -22.25 -8.24
C GLU A 70 10.74 -21.61 -9.60
N LEU A 71 11.76 -20.96 -10.16
CA LEU A 71 11.69 -20.33 -11.47
C LEU A 71 11.81 -21.35 -12.58
N GLN A 72 10.70 -21.65 -13.25
CA GLN A 72 10.63 -22.62 -14.35
C GLN A 72 11.11 -22.09 -15.71
N GLU A 73 11.26 -20.77 -15.82
CA GLU A 73 11.70 -20.12 -17.06
C GLU A 73 13.21 -20.31 -17.26
N ASP A 74 13.62 -20.49 -18.53
CA ASP A 74 15.04 -20.53 -18.91
C ASP A 74 15.76 -19.24 -18.46
N ASN A 75 16.88 -19.39 -17.77
CA ASN A 75 17.56 -18.29 -17.10
C ASN A 75 19.09 -18.50 -17.07
N LEU A 76 19.83 -17.44 -16.80
CA LEU A 76 21.29 -17.42 -16.77
C LEU A 76 21.88 -18.42 -15.74
N ILE A 77 21.23 -18.59 -14.58
CA ILE A 77 21.71 -19.49 -13.51
C ILE A 77 21.62 -20.95 -13.97
N THR A 78 20.49 -21.33 -14.58
CA THR A 78 20.30 -22.66 -15.17
C THR A 78 21.26 -22.91 -16.31
N GLN A 79 21.53 -21.91 -17.17
CA GLN A 79 22.53 -22.03 -18.26
C GLN A 79 23.95 -22.20 -17.74
N LEU A 80 24.33 -21.50 -16.68
CA LEU A 80 25.63 -21.68 -15.99
C LEU A 80 25.77 -23.12 -15.47
N ARG A 81 24.76 -23.62 -14.75
CA ARG A 81 24.74 -24.99 -14.22
C ARG A 81 24.86 -26.04 -15.35
N HIS A 82 24.06 -25.90 -16.41
CA HIS A 82 24.10 -26.82 -17.57
C HIS A 82 25.44 -26.81 -18.30
N SER A 83 26.17 -25.69 -18.26
CA SER A 83 27.51 -25.59 -18.80
C SER A 83 28.60 -26.19 -17.89
N GLY A 84 28.21 -26.78 -16.74
CA GLY A 84 29.11 -27.39 -15.77
C GLY A 84 29.84 -26.38 -14.88
N ARG A 85 29.46 -25.11 -14.87
CA ARG A 85 30.05 -24.08 -14.02
C ARG A 85 29.63 -24.26 -12.57
N LYS A 86 30.57 -24.10 -11.67
CA LYS A 86 30.40 -24.18 -10.23
C LYS A 86 29.95 -22.81 -9.69
N ILE A 87 28.74 -22.74 -9.19
CA ILE A 87 28.16 -21.49 -8.70
C ILE A 87 28.10 -21.52 -7.17
N ILE A 88 28.54 -20.45 -6.51
CA ILE A 88 28.36 -20.22 -5.08
C ILE A 88 27.51 -18.97 -4.86
N PHE A 89 26.67 -18.99 -3.84
CA PHE A 89 25.73 -17.91 -3.54
C PHE A 89 25.72 -17.57 -2.06
N TYR A 90 25.77 -16.27 -1.71
CA TYR A 90 25.61 -15.75 -0.36
C TYR A 90 24.73 -14.49 -0.39
N GLY A 91 23.65 -14.47 0.39
CA GLY A 91 22.75 -13.33 0.48
C GLY A 91 21.27 -13.69 0.60
N ASP A 92 20.39 -12.91 -0.03
CA ASP A 92 18.93 -13.07 0.04
C ASP A 92 18.47 -14.50 -0.29
N ASP A 93 17.76 -15.13 0.64
CA ASP A 93 17.24 -16.49 0.52
C ASP A 93 16.22 -16.66 -0.63
N THR A 94 15.70 -15.56 -1.20
CA THR A 94 14.90 -15.55 -2.43
C THR A 94 15.61 -16.24 -3.60
N TRP A 95 16.93 -16.09 -3.71
CA TRP A 95 17.70 -16.79 -4.74
C TRP A 95 17.65 -18.31 -4.57
N ILE A 96 17.75 -18.79 -3.33
CA ILE A 96 17.73 -20.25 -3.04
C ILE A 96 16.36 -20.84 -3.36
N ARG A 97 15.30 -20.09 -3.09
CA ARG A 97 13.92 -20.48 -3.42
C ARG A 97 13.64 -20.46 -4.93
N LEU A 98 14.15 -19.46 -5.64
CA LEU A 98 14.01 -19.36 -7.10
C LEU A 98 14.86 -20.40 -7.86
N PHE A 99 16.03 -20.76 -7.33
CA PHE A 99 17.00 -21.64 -7.99
C PHE A 99 17.41 -22.80 -7.05
N PRO A 100 16.50 -23.69 -6.65
CA PRO A 100 16.82 -24.80 -5.76
C PRO A 100 17.87 -25.70 -6.43
N ASP A 101 18.81 -26.21 -5.63
CA ASP A 101 19.88 -27.13 -6.07
C ASP A 101 20.82 -26.60 -7.17
N HIS A 102 20.82 -25.28 -7.46
CA HIS A 102 21.71 -24.70 -8.47
C HIS A 102 23.10 -24.29 -7.92
N PHE A 103 23.20 -24.15 -6.61
CA PHE A 103 24.41 -23.64 -5.96
C PHE A 103 25.19 -24.76 -5.27
N GLN A 104 26.53 -24.78 -5.44
CA GLN A 104 27.42 -25.75 -4.80
C GLN A 104 27.55 -25.46 -3.28
N ARG A 105 27.67 -24.20 -2.93
CA ARG A 105 27.66 -23.69 -1.55
C ARG A 105 26.74 -22.48 -1.49
N THR A 106 25.98 -22.37 -0.42
CA THR A 106 25.02 -21.29 -0.23
C THR A 106 24.81 -21.01 1.24
N ASP A 107 24.60 -19.73 1.56
CA ASP A 107 24.12 -19.26 2.86
C ASP A 107 23.10 -18.15 2.62
N GLY A 108 21.84 -18.45 2.94
CA GLY A 108 20.72 -17.55 2.71
C GLY A 108 20.40 -16.70 3.95
N THR A 109 20.20 -15.42 3.74
CA THR A 109 19.71 -14.48 4.76
C THR A 109 18.33 -13.98 4.35
N THR A 110 17.45 -13.76 5.33
CA THR A 110 16.11 -13.28 5.03
C THR A 110 16.08 -11.78 4.72
N SER A 111 15.55 -11.41 3.55
CA SER A 111 15.40 -10.02 3.13
C SER A 111 14.27 -9.27 3.86
N PHE A 112 13.43 -9.98 4.60
CA PHE A 112 12.23 -9.38 5.19
C PHE A 112 12.45 -8.84 6.62
N PHE A 113 13.62 -9.06 7.24
CA PHE A 113 13.89 -8.58 8.59
C PHE A 113 14.63 -7.22 8.56
N VAL A 114 13.94 -6.19 8.08
CA VAL A 114 14.51 -4.85 7.77
C VAL A 114 15.13 -4.12 8.97
N THR A 115 14.89 -4.57 10.21
CA THR A 115 15.55 -3.99 11.39
C THR A 115 17.00 -4.43 11.53
N ASP A 116 17.40 -5.50 10.89
CA ASP A 116 18.79 -5.95 10.80
C ASP A 116 19.43 -5.47 9.49
N TYR A 117 20.30 -4.48 9.58
CA TYR A 117 21.07 -3.95 8.46
C TYR A 117 22.59 -4.20 8.59
N THR A 118 23.00 -4.90 9.65
CA THR A 118 24.42 -5.21 9.93
C THR A 118 24.71 -6.68 9.85
N GLU A 119 24.00 -7.52 10.60
CA GLU A 119 24.25 -8.97 10.64
C GLU A 119 23.88 -9.63 9.33
N VAL A 120 22.84 -9.15 8.63
CA VAL A 120 22.43 -9.61 7.31
C VAL A 120 23.55 -9.52 6.28
N ASP A 121 24.32 -8.42 6.27
CA ASP A 121 25.46 -8.23 5.38
C ASP A 121 26.73 -8.93 5.90
N TYR A 122 26.91 -9.04 7.22
CA TYR A 122 27.99 -9.81 7.80
C TYR A 122 27.88 -11.30 7.45
N ASN A 123 26.67 -11.85 7.42
CA ASN A 123 26.40 -13.23 7.00
C ASN A 123 26.86 -13.51 5.55
N VAL A 124 26.87 -12.51 4.68
CA VAL A 124 27.47 -12.59 3.34
C VAL A 124 28.98 -12.43 3.40
N SER A 125 29.45 -11.40 4.10
CA SER A 125 30.85 -10.99 4.11
C SER A 125 31.78 -11.99 4.78
N ARG A 126 31.32 -12.76 5.79
CA ARG A 126 32.09 -13.77 6.52
C ARG A 126 32.63 -14.90 5.65
N HIS A 127 32.02 -15.16 4.48
CA HIS A 127 32.42 -16.20 3.55
C HIS A 127 33.49 -15.75 2.55
N ILE A 128 33.66 -14.44 2.31
CA ILE A 128 34.49 -13.91 1.23
C ILE A 128 35.95 -14.34 1.36
N ASP A 129 36.51 -14.25 2.56
CA ASP A 129 37.94 -14.58 2.74
C ASP A 129 38.23 -16.04 2.46
N SER A 130 37.40 -16.96 2.92
CA SER A 130 37.53 -18.38 2.66
C SER A 130 37.31 -18.71 1.19
N GLU A 131 36.32 -18.11 0.54
CA GLU A 131 36.04 -18.39 -0.87
C GLU A 131 37.10 -17.84 -1.83
N LEU A 132 37.68 -16.68 -1.54
CA LEU A 132 38.77 -16.12 -2.32
C LEU A 132 40.06 -16.94 -2.19
N VAL A 133 40.23 -17.66 -1.06
CA VAL A 133 41.36 -18.61 -0.87
C VAL A 133 41.10 -19.96 -1.56
N ASN A 134 39.86 -20.49 -1.41
CA ASN A 134 39.50 -21.79 -1.97
C ASN A 134 39.59 -21.81 -3.50
N ASN A 135 39.15 -20.77 -4.16
CA ASN A 135 39.22 -20.56 -5.63
C ASN A 135 38.80 -21.79 -6.46
N ASP A 136 37.80 -22.55 -5.95
CA ASP A 136 37.29 -23.78 -6.58
C ASP A 136 35.92 -23.58 -7.26
N TRP A 137 35.48 -22.32 -7.41
CA TRP A 137 34.24 -21.89 -8.03
C TRP A 137 34.49 -21.12 -9.34
N ASP A 138 33.51 -21.14 -10.25
CA ASP A 138 33.55 -20.37 -11.50
C ASP A 138 32.77 -19.05 -11.39
N VAL A 139 31.66 -19.04 -10.60
CA VAL A 139 30.80 -17.89 -10.44
C VAL A 139 30.45 -17.71 -8.96
N MET A 140 30.69 -16.52 -8.45
CA MET A 140 30.26 -16.09 -7.09
C MET A 140 29.20 -15.03 -7.21
N ILE A 141 28.03 -15.26 -6.59
CA ILE A 141 26.92 -14.32 -6.51
C ILE A 141 26.79 -13.88 -5.06
N LEU A 142 26.88 -12.57 -4.83
CA LEU A 142 26.73 -11.94 -3.53
C LEU A 142 25.58 -10.96 -3.59
N HIS A 143 24.60 -11.06 -2.67
CA HIS A 143 23.47 -10.16 -2.57
C HIS A 143 23.38 -9.54 -1.18
N TYR A 144 23.70 -8.26 -1.08
CA TYR A 144 23.71 -7.45 0.15
C TYR A 144 22.40 -6.73 0.33
N LEU A 145 21.78 -6.82 1.51
CA LEU A 145 20.45 -6.32 1.82
C LEU A 145 20.46 -5.08 2.73
N GLY A 146 21.58 -4.84 3.45
CA GLY A 146 21.62 -3.85 4.53
C GLY A 146 21.37 -2.40 4.09
N LEU A 147 21.63 -2.04 2.84
CA LEU A 147 21.37 -0.70 2.31
C LEU A 147 19.84 -0.47 2.13
N ASP A 148 19.13 -1.47 1.61
CA ASP A 148 17.67 -1.46 1.50
C ASP A 148 17.00 -1.38 2.87
N HIS A 149 17.47 -2.20 3.83
CA HIS A 149 16.97 -2.19 5.20
C HIS A 149 17.13 -0.80 5.86
N ILE A 150 18.28 -0.13 5.65
CA ILE A 150 18.47 1.26 6.11
C ILE A 150 17.47 2.20 5.43
N GLY A 151 17.22 2.02 4.12
CA GLY A 151 16.22 2.77 3.39
C GLY A 151 14.84 2.68 4.05
N HIS A 152 14.35 1.47 4.27
CA HIS A 152 13.05 1.22 4.93
C HIS A 152 12.96 1.79 6.34
N LEU A 153 14.06 1.75 7.11
CA LEU A 153 14.08 2.24 8.49
C LEU A 153 14.14 3.77 8.60
N ALA A 154 14.98 4.40 7.77
CA ALA A 154 15.38 5.78 8.03
C ALA A 154 15.57 6.64 6.75
N GLY A 155 15.26 6.08 5.58
CA GLY A 155 15.36 6.75 4.27
C GLY A 155 16.78 6.91 3.74
N PRO A 156 16.92 7.32 2.45
CA PRO A 156 18.21 7.45 1.76
C PRO A 156 19.10 8.58 2.29
N GLY A 157 18.52 9.57 2.97
CA GLY A 157 19.25 10.65 3.64
C GLY A 157 19.78 10.29 5.03
N SER A 158 19.59 9.07 5.50
CA SER A 158 20.01 8.62 6.83
C SER A 158 21.52 8.70 7.04
N PRO A 159 22.00 9.09 8.24
CA PRO A 159 23.42 9.00 8.60
C PRO A 159 24.01 7.59 8.50
N LEU A 160 23.16 6.55 8.51
CA LEU A 160 23.55 5.14 8.39
C LEU A 160 23.97 4.76 6.97
N VAL A 161 23.51 5.48 5.94
CA VAL A 161 23.86 5.21 4.54
C VAL A 161 25.35 5.39 4.28
N GLN A 162 25.96 6.45 4.82
CA GLN A 162 27.40 6.72 4.62
C GLN A 162 28.29 5.59 5.14
N PRO A 163 28.16 5.08 6.37
CA PRO A 163 28.96 3.92 6.84
C PRO A 163 28.70 2.68 5.98
N LYS A 164 27.47 2.42 5.58
CA LYS A 164 27.11 1.27 4.75
C LYS A 164 27.76 1.31 3.37
N LEU A 165 27.74 2.47 2.68
CA LEU A 165 28.42 2.63 1.39
C LEU A 165 29.95 2.44 1.51
N LYS A 166 30.56 2.92 2.60
CA LYS A 166 32.00 2.67 2.88
C LYS A 166 32.30 1.19 3.12
N GLU A 167 31.41 0.48 3.82
CA GLU A 167 31.50 -0.97 4.02
C GLU A 167 31.46 -1.70 2.68
N MET A 168 30.50 -1.39 1.82
CA MET A 168 30.38 -1.96 0.48
C MET A 168 31.60 -1.67 -0.38
N ASP A 169 32.14 -0.45 -0.34
CA ASP A 169 33.36 -0.07 -1.07
C ASP A 169 34.60 -0.86 -0.61
N ALA A 170 34.73 -1.12 0.68
CA ALA A 170 35.81 -1.94 1.23
C ALA A 170 35.72 -3.40 0.76
N ILE A 171 34.49 -3.95 0.67
CA ILE A 171 34.24 -5.29 0.14
C ILE A 171 34.57 -5.36 -1.36
N ILE A 172 34.15 -4.36 -2.15
CA ILE A 172 34.49 -4.23 -3.57
C ILE A 172 36.02 -4.20 -3.74
N GLN A 173 36.74 -3.41 -2.93
CA GLN A 173 38.18 -3.33 -2.94
C GLN A 173 38.82 -4.70 -2.66
N LYS A 174 38.34 -5.41 -1.63
CA LYS A 174 38.84 -6.72 -1.24
C LYS A 174 38.74 -7.73 -2.39
N ILE A 175 37.52 -7.88 -2.95
CA ILE A 175 37.24 -8.83 -4.03
C ILE A 175 38.02 -8.48 -5.30
N HIS A 176 37.93 -7.22 -5.76
CA HIS A 176 38.60 -6.78 -6.99
C HIS A 176 40.13 -6.91 -6.91
N THR A 177 40.72 -6.61 -5.75
CA THR A 177 42.17 -6.79 -5.53
C THR A 177 42.58 -8.27 -5.58
N ALA A 178 41.75 -9.16 -5.00
CA ALA A 178 41.98 -10.60 -5.03
C ALA A 178 41.89 -11.16 -6.46
N LEU A 179 40.83 -10.81 -7.20
CA LEU A 179 40.64 -11.21 -8.59
C LEU A 179 41.80 -10.75 -9.50
N ASN A 180 42.24 -9.48 -9.36
CA ASN A 180 43.38 -8.97 -10.13
C ASN A 180 44.70 -9.71 -9.83
N LYS A 181 44.90 -10.19 -8.60
CA LYS A 181 46.07 -11.03 -8.25
C LYS A 181 45.94 -12.40 -8.89
N GLN A 182 44.76 -13.00 -8.93
CA GLN A 182 44.49 -14.28 -9.55
C GLN A 182 44.68 -14.21 -11.07
N ASP A 183 44.15 -13.15 -11.71
CA ASP A 183 44.26 -12.89 -13.15
C ASP A 183 45.74 -12.80 -13.63
N ALA A 184 46.65 -12.42 -12.74
CA ALA A 184 48.09 -12.39 -13.07
C ALA A 184 48.68 -13.77 -13.35
N TYR A 185 48.01 -14.85 -12.92
CA TYR A 185 48.45 -16.25 -13.06
C TYR A 185 47.49 -17.09 -13.91
N GLN A 186 46.38 -16.51 -14.41
CA GLN A 186 45.37 -17.20 -15.21
C GLN A 186 45.38 -16.69 -16.66
N GLU A 187 45.09 -17.61 -17.61
CA GLU A 187 45.00 -17.24 -19.02
C GLU A 187 43.72 -16.42 -19.33
N GLN A 188 42.66 -16.61 -18.55
CA GLN A 188 41.37 -15.93 -18.74
C GLN A 188 41.14 -14.91 -17.62
N PRO A 189 40.80 -13.66 -17.95
CA PRO A 189 40.58 -12.63 -16.95
C PRO A 189 39.23 -12.83 -16.25
N SER A 190 39.18 -12.46 -14.95
CA SER A 190 37.97 -12.42 -14.19
C SER A 190 37.14 -11.20 -14.57
N LEU A 191 35.81 -11.32 -14.44
CA LEU A 191 34.87 -10.23 -14.58
C LEU A 191 34.12 -9.99 -13.25
N PHE A 192 34.29 -8.82 -12.67
CA PHE A 192 33.52 -8.39 -11.50
C PHE A 192 32.38 -7.44 -11.94
N VAL A 193 31.15 -7.76 -11.56
CA VAL A 193 29.96 -6.97 -11.90
C VAL A 193 29.34 -6.46 -10.62
N LEU A 194 29.21 -5.13 -10.50
CA LEU A 194 28.48 -4.45 -9.44
C LEU A 194 27.19 -3.87 -10.02
N CYS A 195 26.05 -4.21 -9.43
CA CYS A 195 24.76 -3.64 -9.82
C CYS A 195 23.80 -3.52 -8.62
N GLY A 196 22.78 -2.69 -8.77
CA GLY A 196 21.59 -2.71 -7.93
C GLY A 196 20.46 -3.49 -8.62
N ASP A 197 19.58 -4.10 -7.85
CA ASP A 197 18.35 -4.70 -8.36
C ASP A 197 17.29 -3.63 -8.64
N HIS A 198 17.12 -2.68 -7.72
CA HIS A 198 16.33 -1.44 -7.85
C HIS A 198 16.99 -0.31 -7.04
N GLY A 199 16.43 0.87 -7.09
CA GLY A 199 16.76 1.97 -6.19
C GLY A 199 15.69 2.11 -5.09
N MET A 200 15.67 3.24 -4.41
CA MET A 200 14.68 3.58 -3.39
C MET A 200 14.17 5.01 -3.57
N SER A 201 12.93 5.25 -3.20
CA SER A 201 12.31 6.57 -3.16
C SER A 201 12.97 7.45 -2.10
N ASP A 202 12.67 8.75 -2.09
CA ASP A 202 13.20 9.66 -1.08
C ASP A 202 12.65 9.38 0.34
N GLN A 203 11.54 8.60 0.45
CA GLN A 203 11.05 8.05 1.71
C GLN A 203 11.73 6.74 2.11
N GLY A 204 12.62 6.20 1.29
CA GLY A 204 13.35 4.96 1.56
C GLY A 204 12.58 3.68 1.30
N SER A 205 11.49 3.74 0.55
CA SER A 205 10.72 2.58 0.10
C SER A 205 10.89 2.38 -1.41
N HIS A 206 10.38 1.29 -1.95
CA HIS A 206 10.47 0.92 -3.36
C HIS A 206 9.19 0.21 -3.83
N GLY A 207 9.11 -0.18 -5.11
CA GLY A 207 7.95 -0.84 -5.72
C GLY A 207 7.24 0.02 -6.77
N GLY A 208 7.57 1.32 -6.83
CA GLY A 208 7.01 2.29 -7.76
C GLY A 208 7.81 2.44 -9.05
N ALA A 209 7.64 3.60 -9.71
CA ALA A 209 8.23 3.92 -11.01
C ALA A 209 9.02 5.23 -11.01
N SER A 210 9.32 5.79 -9.82
CA SER A 210 10.11 7.02 -9.74
C SER A 210 11.52 6.82 -10.30
N ILE A 211 12.18 7.89 -10.71
CA ILE A 211 13.53 7.81 -11.26
C ILE A 211 14.48 7.24 -10.22
N SER A 212 14.34 7.64 -8.96
CA SER A 212 15.18 7.16 -7.84
C SER A 212 14.99 5.66 -7.54
N GLU A 213 13.84 5.07 -7.89
CA GLU A 213 13.58 3.64 -7.72
C GLU A 213 14.01 2.81 -8.94
N THR A 214 13.94 3.40 -10.15
CA THR A 214 14.16 2.65 -11.40
C THR A 214 15.58 2.74 -11.93
N VAL A 215 16.39 3.72 -11.51
CA VAL A 215 17.73 3.99 -12.04
C VAL A 215 18.78 3.45 -11.09
N THR A 216 19.47 2.37 -11.52
CA THR A 216 20.53 1.68 -10.76
C THR A 216 21.88 1.76 -11.47
N PRO A 217 23.02 1.68 -10.75
CA PRO A 217 24.32 1.62 -11.39
C PRO A 217 24.62 0.20 -11.90
N LEU A 218 25.34 0.11 -13.00
CA LEU A 218 26.04 -1.10 -13.45
C LEU A 218 27.50 -0.76 -13.70
N VAL A 219 28.40 -1.34 -12.92
CA VAL A 219 29.85 -1.18 -13.06
C VAL A 219 30.49 -2.53 -13.32
N MET A 220 31.23 -2.64 -14.43
CA MET A 220 31.96 -3.84 -14.78
C MET A 220 33.46 -3.58 -14.67
N LEU A 221 34.16 -4.42 -13.92
CA LEU A 221 35.59 -4.35 -13.65
C LEU A 221 36.27 -5.64 -14.14
N SER A 222 37.41 -5.50 -14.80
CA SER A 222 38.26 -6.62 -15.18
C SER A 222 39.70 -6.12 -15.37
N SER A 223 40.69 -7.01 -15.21
CA SER A 223 42.09 -6.72 -15.48
C SER A 223 42.37 -6.29 -16.94
N GLN A 224 41.46 -6.65 -17.86
CA GLN A 224 41.53 -6.29 -19.28
C GLN A 224 40.91 -4.91 -19.59
N ILE A 225 40.09 -4.34 -18.69
CA ILE A 225 39.49 -3.03 -18.88
C ILE A 225 40.49 -1.97 -18.43
N LYS A 226 41.25 -1.42 -19.37
CA LYS A 226 42.25 -0.38 -19.12
C LYS A 226 42.18 0.69 -20.19
N GLY A 227 42.49 1.94 -19.80
CA GLY A 227 42.63 3.02 -20.76
C GLY A 227 41.30 3.52 -21.35
N GLN A 228 40.17 3.30 -20.65
CA GLN A 228 38.91 3.92 -21.02
C GLN A 228 39.00 5.45 -20.83
N LYS A 229 38.18 6.20 -21.56
CA LYS A 229 38.04 7.62 -21.28
C LYS A 229 37.60 7.83 -19.84
N ARG A 230 38.13 8.86 -19.19
CA ARG A 230 37.61 9.31 -17.88
C ARG A 230 36.09 9.43 -17.93
N ILE A 231 35.42 8.96 -16.89
CA ILE A 231 33.95 8.99 -16.82
C ILE A 231 33.45 10.43 -16.98
N ASP A 232 32.49 10.61 -17.86
CA ASP A 232 31.68 11.82 -17.97
C ASP A 232 30.34 11.50 -17.29
N TYR A 233 30.17 11.96 -16.07
CA TYR A 233 28.98 11.67 -15.24
C TYR A 233 27.68 12.19 -15.85
N GLU A 234 27.75 13.14 -16.80
CA GLU A 234 26.57 13.64 -17.51
C GLU A 234 26.18 12.79 -18.74
N LYS A 235 27.08 11.93 -19.18
CA LYS A 235 26.92 11.14 -20.44
C LYS A 235 27.16 9.64 -20.25
N ILE A 236 26.74 9.09 -19.10
CA ILE A 236 26.80 7.66 -18.89
C ILE A 236 25.77 6.97 -19.80
N GLU A 237 26.18 5.91 -20.49
CA GLU A 237 25.29 5.12 -21.36
C GLU A 237 24.15 4.50 -20.55
N GLU A 238 22.92 4.67 -21.00
CA GLU A 238 21.73 4.07 -20.39
C GLU A 238 21.40 2.74 -21.08
N ILE A 239 21.19 1.70 -20.30
CA ILE A 239 20.71 0.39 -20.74
C ILE A 239 19.51 -0.02 -19.89
N TYR A 240 18.77 -1.05 -20.32
CA TYR A 240 17.78 -1.65 -19.43
C TYR A 240 18.40 -2.76 -18.60
N GLN A 241 17.92 -2.97 -17.39
CA GLN A 241 18.38 -4.01 -16.49
C GLN A 241 18.27 -5.42 -17.12
N ILE A 242 17.25 -5.66 -17.94
CA ILE A 242 17.05 -6.91 -18.69
C ILE A 242 18.17 -7.16 -19.73
N ASP A 243 18.93 -6.14 -20.10
CA ASP A 243 20.05 -6.26 -21.05
C ASP A 243 21.27 -6.93 -20.41
N ILE A 244 21.30 -7.04 -19.06
CA ILE A 244 22.41 -7.66 -18.31
C ILE A 244 22.47 -9.16 -18.58
N ALA A 245 21.32 -9.88 -18.59
CA ALA A 245 21.30 -11.33 -18.84
C ALA A 245 21.95 -11.73 -20.17
N PRO A 246 21.54 -11.21 -21.35
CA PRO A 246 22.16 -11.55 -22.61
C PRO A 246 23.62 -11.06 -22.70
N THR A 247 23.95 -9.92 -22.09
CA THR A 247 25.32 -9.39 -22.07
C THR A 247 26.25 -10.33 -21.31
N LEU A 248 25.87 -10.76 -20.10
CA LEU A 248 26.67 -11.71 -19.32
C LEU A 248 26.73 -13.09 -19.99
N SER A 249 25.63 -13.57 -20.60
CA SER A 249 25.63 -14.82 -21.36
C SER A 249 26.67 -14.78 -22.46
N LEU A 250 26.72 -13.69 -23.24
CA LEU A 250 27.70 -13.54 -24.35
C LEU A 250 29.13 -13.43 -23.85
N LEU A 251 29.38 -12.67 -22.78
CA LEU A 251 30.74 -12.52 -22.20
C LEU A 251 31.26 -13.81 -21.58
N LEU A 252 30.37 -14.64 -21.02
CA LEU A 252 30.73 -15.93 -20.42
C LEU A 252 30.69 -17.11 -21.39
N GLY A 253 30.32 -16.86 -22.67
CA GLY A 253 30.22 -17.91 -23.70
C GLY A 253 29.05 -18.87 -23.47
N LEU A 254 27.97 -18.40 -22.86
CA LEU A 254 26.79 -19.17 -22.54
C LEU A 254 25.67 -18.94 -23.56
N PRO A 255 24.71 -19.86 -23.70
CA PRO A 255 23.48 -19.60 -24.43
C PRO A 255 22.69 -18.46 -23.74
N ILE A 256 22.09 -17.60 -24.55
CA ILE A 256 21.19 -16.55 -24.05
C ILE A 256 19.88 -17.22 -23.64
N PRO A 257 19.29 -16.88 -22.49
CA PRO A 257 17.99 -17.41 -22.08
C PRO A 257 16.96 -17.27 -23.19
N GLN A 258 16.19 -18.33 -23.45
CA GLN A 258 15.39 -18.50 -24.67
C GLN A 258 14.38 -17.35 -24.88
N ASN A 259 13.76 -16.88 -23.82
CA ASN A 259 12.72 -15.84 -23.85
C ASN A 259 13.25 -14.45 -23.48
N SER A 260 14.58 -14.27 -23.42
CA SER A 260 15.18 -12.97 -23.11
C SER A 260 14.76 -11.90 -24.13
N LEU A 261 14.35 -10.75 -23.63
CA LEU A 261 14.04 -9.54 -24.38
C LEU A 261 15.18 -8.52 -24.34
N GLY A 262 16.26 -8.86 -23.64
CA GLY A 262 17.41 -8.00 -23.49
C GLY A 262 18.20 -7.83 -24.80
N ALA A 263 18.76 -6.64 -24.96
CA ALA A 263 19.63 -6.28 -26.08
C ALA A 263 21.03 -5.92 -25.55
N ALA A 264 22.00 -6.77 -25.77
CA ALA A 264 23.37 -6.48 -25.34
C ALA A 264 23.89 -5.19 -25.97
N SER A 265 24.43 -4.27 -25.13
CA SER A 265 24.98 -3.00 -25.59
C SER A 265 26.33 -3.23 -26.27
N PRO A 266 26.60 -2.60 -27.44
CA PRO A 266 27.93 -2.55 -28.00
C PRO A 266 28.99 -1.97 -27.07
N GLY A 267 28.61 -1.07 -26.17
CA GLY A 267 29.44 -0.48 -25.11
C GLY A 267 29.91 -1.53 -24.10
N ALA A 268 29.01 -2.41 -23.66
CA ALA A 268 29.34 -3.50 -22.73
C ALA A 268 30.28 -4.58 -23.35
N LEU A 269 30.26 -4.70 -24.68
CA LEU A 269 31.17 -5.58 -25.45
C LEU A 269 32.44 -4.85 -25.91
N HIS A 270 32.73 -3.69 -25.32
CA HIS A 270 33.97 -2.94 -25.58
C HIS A 270 35.20 -3.76 -25.12
N GLY A 271 36.22 -3.80 -25.89
CA GLY A 271 37.44 -4.63 -25.60
C GLY A 271 37.45 -5.97 -26.32
N LEU A 272 36.30 -6.47 -26.79
CA LEU A 272 36.29 -7.60 -27.69
C LEU A 272 36.76 -7.19 -29.08
N PRO A 273 37.54 -8.07 -29.80
CA PRO A 273 37.82 -7.88 -31.21
C PRO A 273 36.51 -7.63 -31.99
N ILE A 274 36.51 -6.68 -32.93
CA ILE A 274 35.30 -6.27 -33.64
C ILE A 274 34.56 -7.46 -34.28
N ARG A 275 35.29 -8.48 -34.76
CA ARG A 275 34.70 -9.70 -35.31
C ARG A 275 33.91 -10.47 -34.25
N MET A 276 34.44 -10.61 -33.03
CA MET A 276 33.75 -11.26 -31.93
C MET A 276 32.54 -10.43 -31.44
N LYS A 277 32.71 -9.10 -31.36
CA LYS A 277 31.64 -8.17 -31.03
C LYS A 277 30.45 -8.29 -32.01
N LEU A 278 30.71 -8.32 -33.30
CA LEU A 278 29.66 -8.47 -34.32
C LEU A 278 29.00 -9.85 -34.25
N HIS A 279 29.77 -10.90 -34.00
CA HIS A 279 29.21 -12.24 -33.82
C HIS A 279 28.30 -12.33 -32.59
N ALA A 280 28.72 -11.76 -31.47
CA ALA A 280 27.90 -11.66 -30.25
C ALA A 280 26.58 -10.89 -30.50
N MET A 281 26.64 -9.73 -31.18
CA MET A 281 25.46 -8.97 -31.56
C MET A 281 24.53 -9.74 -32.50
N GLN A 282 25.09 -10.50 -33.45
CA GLN A 282 24.33 -11.37 -34.34
C GLN A 282 23.59 -12.47 -33.58
N ILE A 283 24.25 -13.14 -32.63
CA ILE A 283 23.65 -14.20 -31.79
C ILE A 283 22.47 -13.65 -31.04
N ASN A 284 22.64 -12.53 -30.31
CA ASN A 284 21.56 -11.94 -29.55
C ASN A 284 20.39 -11.46 -30.42
N THR A 285 20.70 -10.80 -31.55
CA THR A 285 19.64 -10.35 -32.49
C THR A 285 18.91 -11.55 -33.09
N HIS A 286 19.60 -12.66 -33.38
CA HIS A 286 18.97 -13.87 -33.90
C HIS A 286 18.03 -14.53 -32.86
N GLN A 287 18.48 -14.63 -31.61
CA GLN A 287 17.67 -15.14 -30.51
C GLN A 287 16.39 -14.29 -30.35
N LEU A 288 16.51 -12.95 -30.29
CA LEU A 288 15.36 -12.05 -30.18
C LEU A 288 14.46 -12.13 -31.42
N ALA A 289 15.01 -12.23 -32.62
CA ALA A 289 14.24 -12.42 -33.87
C ALA A 289 13.47 -13.75 -33.87
N LYS A 290 13.98 -14.81 -33.22
CA LYS A 290 13.24 -16.06 -33.03
C LYS A 290 12.01 -15.85 -32.16
N VAL A 291 12.14 -15.18 -31.01
CA VAL A 291 11.02 -14.80 -30.13
C VAL A 291 10.03 -13.91 -30.88
N TYR A 292 10.54 -12.94 -31.66
CA TYR A 292 9.73 -12.03 -32.46
C TYR A 292 8.84 -12.76 -33.48
N ARG A 293 9.41 -13.73 -34.21
CA ARG A 293 8.66 -14.52 -35.19
C ARG A 293 7.55 -15.37 -34.58
N GLN A 294 7.75 -15.83 -33.36
CA GLN A 294 6.73 -16.64 -32.65
C GLN A 294 5.55 -15.81 -32.15
N ASN A 295 5.80 -14.53 -31.84
CA ASN A 295 4.80 -13.68 -31.15
C ASN A 295 4.17 -12.61 -32.06
N VAL A 296 4.75 -12.29 -33.21
CA VAL A 296 4.24 -11.25 -34.13
C VAL A 296 3.83 -11.90 -35.46
N PRO A 297 2.53 -12.10 -35.72
CA PRO A 297 2.07 -12.80 -36.92
C PRO A 297 2.51 -12.14 -38.26
N SER A 298 2.58 -10.81 -38.28
CA SER A 298 2.97 -10.02 -39.48
C SER A 298 4.47 -9.69 -39.55
N TYR A 299 5.33 -10.47 -38.88
CA TYR A 299 6.76 -10.15 -38.75
C TYR A 299 7.48 -9.93 -40.07
N LYS A 300 7.07 -10.61 -41.19
CA LYS A 300 7.76 -10.54 -42.48
C LYS A 300 7.72 -9.14 -43.11
N SER A 301 6.65 -8.40 -42.87
CA SER A 301 6.44 -7.02 -43.38
C SER A 301 6.76 -5.94 -42.33
N ASP A 302 7.22 -6.33 -41.16
CA ASP A 302 7.51 -5.40 -40.07
C ASP A 302 8.89 -4.74 -40.22
N ASP A 303 8.93 -3.42 -40.09
CA ASP A 303 10.16 -2.64 -40.30
C ASP A 303 11.30 -3.05 -39.35
N ASN A 304 11.00 -3.43 -38.09
CA ASN A 304 12.02 -3.85 -37.12
C ASN A 304 12.66 -5.18 -37.55
N TYR A 305 11.87 -6.12 -38.07
CA TYR A 305 12.39 -7.37 -38.62
C TYR A 305 13.17 -7.15 -39.92
N LEU A 306 12.73 -6.21 -40.77
CA LEU A 306 13.48 -5.82 -41.96
C LEU A 306 14.79 -5.14 -41.61
N MET A 307 14.87 -4.34 -40.52
CA MET A 307 16.14 -3.80 -40.00
C MET A 307 17.11 -4.92 -39.61
N TYR A 308 16.63 -5.99 -38.95
CA TYR A 308 17.43 -7.16 -38.66
C TYR A 308 18.00 -7.80 -39.94
N LYS A 309 17.18 -7.96 -41.01
CA LYS A 309 17.65 -8.49 -42.30
C LYS A 309 18.70 -7.59 -42.95
N ARG A 310 18.53 -6.27 -42.88
CA ARG A 310 19.50 -5.28 -43.38
C ARG A 310 20.83 -5.37 -42.60
N ALA A 311 20.77 -5.53 -41.26
CA ALA A 311 21.96 -5.70 -40.40
C ALA A 311 22.72 -6.97 -40.78
N LEU A 312 22.04 -8.10 -41.07
CA LEU A 312 22.65 -9.33 -41.54
C LEU A 312 23.33 -9.12 -42.90
N GLY A 313 22.71 -8.42 -43.81
CA GLY A 313 23.31 -8.08 -45.12
C GLY A 313 24.55 -7.22 -44.96
N ALA A 314 24.49 -6.18 -44.13
CA ALA A 314 25.65 -5.32 -43.84
C ALA A 314 26.80 -6.08 -43.16
N HIS A 315 26.48 -7.04 -42.29
CA HIS A 315 27.50 -7.91 -41.66
C HIS A 315 28.16 -8.83 -42.68
N SER A 316 27.36 -9.41 -43.60
CA SER A 316 27.93 -10.24 -44.68
C SER A 316 28.84 -9.44 -45.60
N GLU A 317 28.46 -8.20 -45.92
CA GLU A 317 29.32 -7.33 -46.74
C GLU A 317 30.59 -6.92 -46.01
N TRP A 318 30.48 -6.61 -44.69
CA TRP A 318 31.65 -6.35 -43.84
C TRP A 318 32.62 -7.55 -43.84
N LEU A 319 32.14 -8.80 -43.76
CA LEU A 319 32.98 -10.00 -43.83
C LEU A 319 33.66 -10.17 -45.22
N ARG A 320 32.94 -9.82 -46.30
CA ARG A 320 33.53 -9.83 -47.66
C ARG A 320 34.66 -8.82 -47.81
N LEU A 321 34.46 -7.60 -47.31
CA LEU A 321 35.50 -6.55 -47.33
C LEU A 321 36.73 -6.94 -46.52
N LEU A 322 36.58 -7.72 -45.46
CA LEU A 322 37.71 -8.25 -44.69
C LEU A 322 38.44 -9.39 -45.44
N ALA A 323 37.76 -10.18 -46.27
CA ALA A 323 38.36 -11.25 -47.02
C ALA A 323 39.12 -10.74 -48.27
N ASP A 324 38.76 -9.58 -48.83
CA ASP A 324 39.44 -8.94 -49.94
C ASP A 324 40.62 -8.06 -49.47
N GLU A 325 41.64 -8.69 -48.86
CA GLU A 325 42.82 -8.01 -48.35
C GLU A 325 43.47 -7.12 -49.42
N GLY A 326 43.37 -5.79 -49.28
CA GLY A 326 44.24 -4.83 -49.96
C GLY A 326 43.54 -3.82 -50.89
N LYS A 327 42.21 -3.71 -50.98
CA LYS A 327 41.56 -2.81 -51.93
C LYS A 327 40.63 -1.73 -51.36
N VAL A 328 40.50 -1.60 -50.01
CA VAL A 328 39.53 -0.65 -49.44
C VAL A 328 40.22 0.28 -48.45
N GLU A 329 40.16 1.60 -48.71
CA GLU A 329 40.62 2.70 -47.82
C GLU A 329 39.77 2.90 -46.56
N ILE A 330 38.78 2.01 -46.28
CA ILE A 330 37.83 2.18 -45.18
C ILE A 330 38.37 1.40 -43.95
N ASP A 331 38.41 2.10 -42.78
CA ASP A 331 38.74 1.47 -41.51
C ASP A 331 37.71 0.37 -41.15
N PRO A 332 38.13 -0.93 -41.15
CA PRO A 332 37.20 -2.03 -40.90
C PRO A 332 36.53 -1.96 -39.52
N LYS A 333 37.17 -1.31 -38.52
CA LYS A 333 36.61 -1.10 -37.19
C LYS A 333 35.45 -0.15 -37.19
N HIS A 334 35.57 0.99 -37.88
CA HIS A 334 34.49 2.00 -37.97
C HIS A 334 33.25 1.46 -38.69
N LEU A 335 33.45 0.67 -39.76
CA LEU A 335 32.35 0.02 -40.49
C LEU A 335 31.68 -1.05 -39.62
N GLY A 336 32.48 -1.85 -38.87
CA GLY A 336 31.98 -2.85 -37.94
C GLY A 336 31.15 -2.22 -36.81
N ASP A 337 31.53 -1.08 -36.24
CA ASP A 337 30.75 -0.37 -35.22
C ASP A 337 29.44 0.16 -35.80
N LYS A 338 29.37 0.57 -37.06
CA LYS A 338 28.08 0.90 -37.74
C LYS A 338 27.16 -0.34 -37.84
N VAL A 339 27.69 -1.49 -38.17
CA VAL A 339 26.93 -2.76 -38.26
C VAL A 339 26.44 -3.16 -36.84
N ALA A 340 27.27 -3.03 -35.79
CA ALA A 340 26.86 -3.28 -34.41
C ALA A 340 25.69 -2.40 -33.99
N ASN A 341 25.72 -1.11 -34.33
CA ASN A 341 24.63 -0.17 -34.07
C ASN A 341 23.35 -0.49 -34.89
N GLN A 342 23.45 -1.06 -36.09
CA GLN A 342 22.28 -1.56 -36.82
C GLN A 342 21.61 -2.74 -36.10
N TYR A 343 22.41 -3.69 -35.59
CA TYR A 343 21.90 -4.78 -34.78
C TYR A 343 21.19 -4.26 -33.53
N LEU A 344 21.80 -3.31 -32.80
CA LEU A 344 21.20 -2.72 -31.61
C LEU A 344 19.85 -2.06 -31.93
N ARG A 345 19.79 -1.28 -33.01
CA ARG A 345 18.51 -0.66 -33.45
C ARG A 345 17.43 -1.70 -33.78
N ALA A 346 17.80 -2.78 -34.44
CA ALA A 346 16.87 -3.86 -34.76
C ALA A 346 16.37 -4.55 -33.48
N MET A 347 17.26 -4.83 -32.53
CA MET A 347 16.93 -5.44 -31.24
C MET A 347 16.00 -4.53 -30.42
N THR A 348 16.32 -3.25 -30.27
CA THR A 348 15.51 -2.31 -29.50
C THR A 348 14.12 -2.10 -30.13
N GLY A 349 14.03 -2.04 -31.44
CA GLY A 349 12.75 -1.97 -32.16
C GLY A 349 11.90 -3.24 -31.99
N MET A 350 12.49 -4.43 -32.15
CA MET A 350 11.80 -5.71 -31.93
C MET A 350 11.36 -5.87 -30.48
N ARG A 351 12.21 -5.51 -29.51
CA ARG A 351 11.88 -5.53 -28.07
C ARG A 351 10.67 -4.64 -27.77
N GLY A 352 10.68 -3.39 -28.23
CA GLY A 352 9.58 -2.45 -28.01
C GLY A 352 8.24 -3.00 -28.47
N LYS A 353 8.20 -3.63 -29.64
CA LYS A 353 6.96 -4.25 -30.16
C LYS A 353 6.59 -5.54 -29.43
N LEU A 354 7.57 -6.36 -29.03
CA LEU A 354 7.33 -7.55 -28.21
C LEU A 354 6.78 -7.17 -26.83
N ALA A 355 7.36 -6.19 -26.16
CA ALA A 355 6.89 -5.73 -24.85
C ALA A 355 5.43 -5.29 -24.89
N SER A 356 5.00 -4.63 -26.00
CA SER A 356 3.60 -4.27 -26.20
C SER A 356 2.69 -5.46 -26.60
N SER A 357 3.23 -6.53 -27.19
CA SER A 357 2.45 -7.68 -27.68
C SER A 357 2.40 -8.85 -26.68
N LEU A 358 3.39 -8.99 -25.80
CA LEU A 358 3.46 -10.07 -24.82
C LEU A 358 2.54 -9.87 -23.62
N SER A 359 2.09 -8.65 -23.36
CA SER A 359 1.05 -8.38 -22.38
C SER A 359 -0.31 -8.87 -22.90
N LYS A 360 -0.47 -10.18 -23.08
CA LYS A 360 -1.77 -10.78 -23.42
C LYS A 360 -2.62 -10.84 -22.16
N TYR A 361 -3.53 -9.89 -22.05
CA TYR A 361 -4.54 -9.93 -21.01
C TYR A 361 -5.63 -10.93 -21.38
N ASP A 362 -6.09 -11.69 -20.39
CA ASP A 362 -7.28 -12.52 -20.54
C ASP A 362 -8.53 -11.62 -20.53
N VAL A 363 -8.89 -11.15 -21.71
CA VAL A 363 -10.03 -10.22 -21.91
C VAL A 363 -11.33 -10.86 -21.42
N GLN A 364 -11.50 -12.18 -21.57
CA GLN A 364 -12.70 -12.87 -21.14
C GLN A 364 -12.83 -12.83 -19.60
N ALA A 365 -11.74 -13.13 -18.88
CA ALA A 365 -11.71 -13.06 -17.41
C ALA A 365 -11.92 -11.61 -16.93
N LEU A 366 -11.29 -10.63 -17.58
CA LEU A 366 -11.49 -9.21 -17.26
C LEU A 366 -12.94 -8.76 -17.42
N VAL A 367 -13.58 -9.06 -18.57
CA VAL A 367 -14.98 -8.71 -18.82
C VAL A 367 -15.90 -9.41 -17.82
N THR A 368 -15.67 -10.69 -17.53
CA THR A 368 -16.44 -11.45 -16.53
C THR A 368 -16.33 -10.83 -15.14
N GLY A 369 -15.12 -10.45 -14.70
CA GLY A 369 -14.89 -9.80 -13.42
C GLY A 369 -15.58 -8.43 -13.32
N VAL A 370 -15.48 -7.61 -14.38
CA VAL A 370 -16.19 -6.32 -14.45
C VAL A 370 -17.70 -6.53 -14.33
N LEU A 371 -18.28 -7.46 -15.08
CA LEU A 371 -19.72 -7.73 -15.04
C LEU A 371 -20.18 -8.23 -13.66
N LEU A 372 -19.40 -9.05 -12.98
CA LEU A 372 -19.70 -9.49 -11.59
C LEU A 372 -19.75 -8.29 -10.63
N LEU A 373 -18.78 -7.37 -10.70
CA LEU A 373 -18.79 -6.18 -9.87
C LEU A 373 -20.00 -5.28 -10.15
N TRP A 374 -20.36 -5.11 -11.44
CA TRP A 374 -21.56 -4.37 -11.80
C TRP A 374 -22.85 -5.05 -11.33
N MET A 375 -22.93 -6.38 -11.36
CA MET A 375 -24.06 -7.11 -10.77
C MET A 375 -24.22 -6.84 -9.28
N VAL A 376 -23.10 -6.87 -8.54
CA VAL A 376 -23.12 -6.54 -7.09
C VAL A 376 -23.60 -5.11 -6.89
N LEU A 377 -23.07 -4.14 -7.64
CA LEU A 377 -23.48 -2.73 -7.56
C LEU A 377 -24.97 -2.55 -7.85
N LEU A 378 -25.45 -3.14 -8.96
CA LEU A 378 -26.86 -3.05 -9.35
C LEU A 378 -27.79 -3.69 -8.31
N SER A 379 -27.38 -4.83 -7.73
CA SER A 379 -28.13 -5.50 -6.66
C SER A 379 -28.22 -4.60 -5.41
N LEU A 380 -27.11 -4.02 -4.98
CA LEU A 380 -27.09 -3.10 -3.84
C LEU A 380 -27.93 -1.86 -4.07
N LEU A 381 -27.85 -1.26 -5.28
CA LEU A 381 -28.69 -0.10 -5.64
C LEU A 381 -30.17 -0.47 -5.66
N HIS A 382 -30.53 -1.62 -6.23
CA HIS A 382 -31.91 -2.10 -6.25
C HIS A 382 -32.46 -2.33 -4.84
N CYS A 383 -31.72 -3.02 -3.98
CA CYS A 383 -32.10 -3.23 -2.58
C CYS A 383 -32.24 -1.89 -1.83
N HIS A 384 -31.33 -0.93 -2.07
CA HIS A 384 -31.42 0.39 -1.42
C HIS A 384 -32.67 1.19 -1.85
N VAL A 385 -33.03 1.15 -3.14
CA VAL A 385 -34.19 1.88 -3.68
C VAL A 385 -35.53 1.24 -3.27
N ASN A 386 -35.58 -0.10 -3.17
CA ASN A 386 -36.80 -0.86 -2.86
C ASN A 386 -36.86 -1.36 -1.40
N ARG A 387 -36.15 -0.73 -0.51
CA ARG A 387 -35.99 -1.16 0.90
C ARG A 387 -37.32 -1.46 1.62
N ASP A 388 -38.36 -0.63 1.41
CA ASP A 388 -39.64 -0.76 2.08
C ASP A 388 -40.49 -1.92 1.53
N ILE A 389 -40.10 -2.54 0.42
CA ILE A 389 -40.87 -3.59 -0.29
C ILE A 389 -40.25 -4.98 -0.09
N MET A 390 -38.97 -5.04 0.22
CA MET A 390 -38.23 -6.30 0.31
C MET A 390 -38.14 -6.84 1.75
N SER A 391 -39.22 -7.41 2.24
CA SER A 391 -39.12 -8.49 3.23
C SER A 391 -38.66 -9.76 2.49
N LEU A 392 -37.39 -9.84 2.10
CA LEU A 392 -36.85 -11.04 1.51
C LEU A 392 -36.59 -12.05 2.64
N GLU A 393 -37.55 -12.92 2.87
CA GLU A 393 -37.30 -14.22 3.48
C GLU A 393 -36.44 -15.04 2.51
N VAL A 394 -35.12 -14.78 2.52
CA VAL A 394 -34.17 -15.67 1.83
C VAL A 394 -34.23 -16.98 2.59
N SER A 395 -34.88 -17.96 2.00
CA SER A 395 -34.88 -19.34 2.52
C SER A 395 -33.41 -19.75 2.73
N THR A 396 -33.11 -20.24 3.94
CA THR A 396 -31.76 -20.79 4.25
C THR A 396 -31.32 -21.85 3.25
N GLY A 397 -32.26 -22.56 2.65
CA GLY A 397 -32.03 -23.50 1.56
C GLY A 397 -31.52 -22.83 0.26
N SER A 398 -32.09 -21.71 -0.12
CA SER A 398 -31.64 -20.96 -1.33
C SER A 398 -30.25 -20.37 -1.14
N LEU A 399 -29.93 -19.90 0.06
CA LEU A 399 -28.59 -19.42 0.41
C LEU A 399 -27.58 -20.57 0.41
N ALA A 400 -27.92 -21.74 0.99
CA ALA A 400 -27.06 -22.93 1.00
C ALA A 400 -26.76 -23.45 -0.42
N VAL A 401 -27.78 -23.50 -1.29
CA VAL A 401 -27.61 -23.88 -2.71
C VAL A 401 -26.73 -22.86 -3.44
N PHE A 402 -26.92 -21.54 -3.21
CA PHE A 402 -26.09 -20.51 -3.81
C PHE A 402 -24.63 -20.61 -3.36
N ILE A 403 -24.37 -20.80 -2.07
CA ILE A 403 -23.02 -20.98 -1.51
C ILE A 403 -22.37 -22.28 -2.05
N ALA A 404 -23.12 -23.39 -2.07
CA ALA A 404 -22.62 -24.67 -2.59
C ALA A 404 -22.27 -24.59 -4.09
N PHE A 405 -23.05 -23.86 -4.88
CA PHE A 405 -22.77 -23.67 -6.31
C PHE A 405 -21.64 -22.69 -6.57
N SER A 406 -21.58 -21.59 -5.80
CA SER A 406 -20.57 -20.53 -5.99
C SER A 406 -19.18 -20.93 -5.49
N PHE A 407 -19.10 -21.74 -4.46
CA PHE A 407 -17.82 -22.15 -3.85
C PHE A 407 -17.54 -23.66 -4.03
N GLY A 408 -18.54 -24.51 -3.98
CA GLY A 408 -18.36 -25.95 -4.02
C GLY A 408 -17.86 -26.43 -5.38
N PHE A 409 -18.39 -25.92 -6.48
CA PHE A 409 -17.98 -26.32 -7.82
C PHE A 409 -16.58 -25.83 -8.20
N PRO A 410 -16.22 -24.54 -7.99
CA PRO A 410 -14.85 -24.08 -8.21
C PRO A 410 -13.82 -24.81 -7.34
N THR A 411 -14.15 -25.07 -6.07
CA THR A 411 -13.27 -25.79 -5.15
C THR A 411 -13.06 -27.24 -5.59
N ALA A 412 -14.15 -27.94 -5.97
CA ALA A 412 -14.09 -29.32 -6.48
C ALA A 412 -13.25 -29.39 -7.78
N HIS A 413 -13.45 -28.46 -8.72
CA HIS A 413 -12.65 -28.36 -9.93
C HIS A 413 -11.17 -28.08 -9.63
N PHE A 414 -10.87 -27.15 -8.74
CA PHE A 414 -9.50 -26.85 -8.31
C PHE A 414 -8.82 -28.08 -7.69
N VAL A 415 -9.47 -28.74 -6.74
CA VAL A 415 -8.96 -29.98 -6.10
C VAL A 415 -8.75 -31.10 -7.11
N THR A 416 -9.66 -31.26 -8.07
CA THR A 416 -9.55 -32.32 -9.10
C THR A 416 -8.41 -32.04 -10.07
N CYS A 417 -8.15 -30.77 -10.38
CA CYS A 417 -7.13 -30.39 -11.36
C CYS A 417 -5.73 -30.16 -10.76
N THR A 418 -5.62 -30.01 -9.43
CA THR A 418 -4.34 -29.95 -8.70
C THR A 418 -3.92 -31.29 -8.11
N GLY A 419 -4.85 -32.28 -8.05
CA GLY A 419 -4.57 -33.62 -7.51
C GLY A 419 -3.78 -34.53 -8.46
N PRO A 420 -3.22 -35.64 -7.91
CA PRO A 420 -2.38 -36.57 -8.69
C PRO A 420 -3.13 -37.32 -9.79
N ASN A 421 -4.46 -37.34 -9.78
CA ASN A 421 -5.35 -38.00 -10.77
C ASN A 421 -5.94 -37.01 -11.78
N ARG A 422 -5.13 -36.12 -12.30
CA ARG A 422 -5.53 -35.11 -13.29
C ARG A 422 -6.13 -35.78 -14.54
N SER A 423 -7.42 -35.52 -14.84
CA SER A 423 -8.04 -35.93 -16.09
C SER A 423 -7.88 -34.85 -17.14
N ASP A 424 -7.18 -35.13 -18.24
CA ASP A 424 -6.97 -34.19 -19.34
C ASP A 424 -8.27 -33.69 -19.99
N LEU A 425 -9.35 -34.46 -19.89
CA LEU A 425 -10.66 -34.14 -20.47
C LEU A 425 -11.39 -33.02 -19.68
N LEU A 426 -11.24 -32.95 -18.36
CA LEU A 426 -11.88 -31.96 -17.50
C LEU A 426 -10.97 -30.76 -17.22
N CYS A 427 -9.66 -30.96 -17.18
CA CYS A 427 -8.69 -29.92 -16.85
C CYS A 427 -8.05 -29.26 -18.08
N GLY A 428 -8.18 -29.86 -19.28
CA GLY A 428 -7.69 -29.31 -20.54
C GLY A 428 -8.65 -28.32 -21.21
N ILE A 429 -9.93 -28.36 -20.89
CA ILE A 429 -10.91 -27.35 -21.30
C ILE A 429 -11.09 -26.43 -20.12
N ASP A 430 -10.96 -25.12 -20.37
CA ASP A 430 -11.26 -24.07 -19.36
C ASP A 430 -12.78 -24.02 -19.06
N LEU A 431 -13.36 -25.18 -18.72
CA LEU A 431 -14.79 -25.35 -18.46
C LEU A 431 -15.25 -24.42 -17.35
N LEU A 432 -14.41 -24.17 -16.34
CA LEU A 432 -14.68 -23.24 -15.26
C LEU A 432 -14.84 -21.80 -15.81
N ARG A 433 -13.98 -21.38 -16.71
CA ARG A 433 -14.07 -20.03 -17.33
C ARG A 433 -15.31 -19.88 -18.19
N VAL A 434 -15.61 -20.89 -19.00
CA VAL A 434 -16.82 -20.89 -19.86
C VAL A 434 -18.07 -20.87 -18.98
N PHE A 435 -18.12 -21.69 -17.92
CA PHE A 435 -19.25 -21.73 -16.98
C PHE A 435 -19.41 -20.42 -16.21
N LEU A 436 -18.34 -19.84 -15.68
CA LEU A 436 -18.37 -18.57 -14.97
C LEU A 436 -18.82 -17.44 -15.92
N SER A 437 -18.30 -17.39 -17.12
CA SER A 437 -18.67 -16.36 -18.10
C SER A 437 -20.12 -16.47 -18.51
N LEU A 438 -20.56 -17.67 -18.94
CA LEU A 438 -21.94 -17.91 -19.37
C LEU A 438 -22.92 -17.70 -18.21
N GLY A 439 -22.60 -18.24 -17.01
CA GLY A 439 -23.40 -18.05 -15.81
C GLY A 439 -23.53 -16.56 -15.43
N THR A 440 -22.45 -15.79 -15.54
CA THR A 440 -22.46 -14.34 -15.29
C THR A 440 -23.36 -13.60 -16.28
N TYR A 441 -23.29 -13.92 -17.58
CA TYR A 441 -24.15 -13.31 -18.60
C TYR A 441 -25.63 -13.61 -18.35
N VAL A 442 -25.95 -14.88 -18.06
CA VAL A 442 -27.33 -15.30 -17.77
C VAL A 442 -27.83 -14.64 -16.49
N ALA A 443 -27.03 -14.60 -15.43
CA ALA A 443 -27.39 -13.96 -14.18
C ALA A 443 -27.61 -12.45 -14.35
N LEU A 444 -26.80 -11.79 -15.15
CA LEU A 444 -26.96 -10.34 -15.47
C LEU A 444 -28.27 -10.06 -16.21
N ILE A 445 -28.65 -10.91 -17.18
CA ILE A 445 -29.93 -10.80 -17.92
C ILE A 445 -31.10 -10.98 -16.95
N ILE A 446 -31.05 -12.01 -16.09
CA ILE A 446 -32.11 -12.28 -15.11
C ILE A 446 -32.20 -11.10 -14.10
N LEU A 447 -31.08 -10.64 -13.57
CA LEU A 447 -31.04 -9.51 -12.63
C LEU A 447 -31.58 -8.23 -13.26
N THR A 448 -31.18 -7.93 -14.49
CA THR A 448 -31.67 -6.74 -15.21
C THR A 448 -33.18 -6.82 -15.45
N GLY A 449 -33.68 -7.97 -15.88
CA GLY A 449 -35.11 -8.24 -16.04
C GLY A 449 -35.87 -8.10 -14.71
N PHE A 450 -35.33 -8.64 -13.62
CA PHE A 450 -35.91 -8.51 -12.29
C PHE A 450 -35.95 -7.05 -11.80
N ILE A 451 -34.87 -6.29 -11.99
CA ILE A 451 -34.81 -4.86 -11.65
C ILE A 451 -35.85 -4.07 -12.43
N ILE A 452 -35.96 -4.28 -13.75
CA ILE A 452 -36.96 -3.59 -14.59
C ILE A 452 -38.37 -3.93 -14.15
N PHE A 453 -38.65 -5.19 -13.85
CA PHE A 453 -39.99 -5.66 -13.45
C PHE A 453 -40.41 -5.12 -12.08
N THR A 454 -39.48 -5.07 -11.11
CA THR A 454 -39.78 -4.69 -9.72
C THR A 454 -39.70 -3.18 -9.47
N THR A 455 -38.90 -2.43 -10.25
CA THR A 455 -38.74 -0.99 -10.08
C THR A 455 -39.92 -0.23 -10.70
N SER A 456 -40.86 0.20 -9.88
CA SER A 456 -42.02 0.94 -10.35
C SER A 456 -41.73 2.45 -10.44
N ARG A 457 -42.49 3.15 -11.32
CA ARG A 457 -42.42 4.62 -11.41
C ARG A 457 -42.70 5.30 -10.06
N LYS A 458 -43.57 4.71 -9.24
CA LYS A 458 -43.89 5.21 -7.88
C LYS A 458 -42.65 5.16 -6.98
N THR A 459 -41.88 4.08 -6.99
CA THR A 459 -40.65 3.92 -6.20
C THR A 459 -39.61 4.97 -6.58
N ILE A 460 -39.42 5.24 -7.87
CA ILE A 460 -38.48 6.25 -8.36
C ILE A 460 -38.89 7.65 -7.86
N VAL A 461 -40.17 7.99 -7.96
CA VAL A 461 -40.70 9.30 -7.50
C VAL A 461 -40.57 9.44 -5.99
N GLN A 462 -40.81 8.37 -5.24
CA GLN A 462 -40.67 8.38 -3.78
C GLN A 462 -39.21 8.58 -3.36
N TYR A 463 -38.29 7.87 -4.04
CA TYR A 463 -36.86 8.04 -3.81
C TYR A 463 -36.37 9.46 -4.11
N TYR A 464 -36.83 10.05 -5.23
CA TYR A 464 -36.50 11.43 -5.58
C TYR A 464 -37.02 12.44 -4.54
N LYS A 465 -38.23 12.24 -4.03
CA LYS A 465 -38.79 13.07 -2.94
C LYS A 465 -37.96 12.92 -1.65
N SER A 466 -37.55 11.71 -1.31
CA SER A 466 -36.69 11.46 -0.16
C SER A 466 -35.31 12.15 -0.33
N LEU A 467 -34.73 12.12 -1.54
CA LEU A 467 -33.48 12.83 -1.81
C LEU A 467 -33.62 14.36 -1.69
N SER A 468 -34.74 14.92 -2.16
CA SER A 468 -35.01 16.38 -2.09
C SER A 468 -35.27 16.88 -0.66
N SER A 469 -35.59 16.00 0.28
CA SER A 469 -35.80 16.34 1.69
C SER A 469 -34.52 16.30 2.54
N LYS A 470 -33.38 15.90 1.97
CA LYS A 470 -32.09 15.78 2.66
C LYS A 470 -31.49 17.15 3.04
N THR A 471 -30.77 17.19 4.13
CA THR A 471 -30.03 18.40 4.53
C THR A 471 -28.91 18.72 3.53
N PRO A 472 -28.46 19.99 3.42
CA PRO A 472 -27.36 20.35 2.52
C PRO A 472 -26.08 19.52 2.75
N LEU A 473 -25.78 19.18 4.00
CA LEU A 473 -24.63 18.36 4.35
C LEU A 473 -24.81 16.90 3.86
N GLU A 474 -25.99 16.31 4.06
CA GLU A 474 -26.27 14.95 3.55
C GLU A 474 -26.21 14.90 2.03
N LEU A 475 -26.76 15.92 1.37
CA LEU A 475 -26.69 16.02 -0.09
C LEU A 475 -25.21 16.15 -0.58
N PHE A 476 -24.42 16.97 0.10
CA PHE A 476 -23.00 17.12 -0.21
C PHE A 476 -22.22 15.81 -0.06
N LEU A 477 -22.47 15.03 1.00
CA LEU A 477 -21.84 13.71 1.20
C LEU A 477 -22.19 12.73 0.06
N ILE A 478 -23.47 12.67 -0.34
CA ILE A 478 -23.91 11.80 -1.44
C ILE A 478 -23.29 12.24 -2.78
N LEU A 479 -23.45 13.53 -3.14
CA LEU A 479 -22.97 14.06 -4.40
C LEU A 479 -21.43 14.04 -4.48
N GLY A 480 -20.76 14.30 -3.37
CA GLY A 480 -19.31 14.22 -3.30
C GLY A 480 -18.79 12.79 -3.48
N THR A 481 -19.45 11.78 -2.88
CA THR A 481 -19.08 10.37 -3.08
C THR A 481 -19.22 9.96 -4.55
N VAL A 482 -20.33 10.35 -5.19
CA VAL A 482 -20.54 10.10 -6.62
C VAL A 482 -19.53 10.90 -7.47
N GLY A 483 -19.31 12.18 -7.15
CA GLY A 483 -18.36 13.04 -7.85
C GLY A 483 -16.92 12.53 -7.74
N HIS A 484 -16.49 12.08 -6.56
CA HIS A 484 -15.20 11.41 -6.36
C HIS A 484 -15.06 10.17 -7.25
N THR A 485 -16.10 9.34 -7.32
CA THR A 485 -16.06 8.14 -8.18
C THR A 485 -15.80 8.49 -9.65
N PHE A 486 -16.46 9.54 -10.17
CA PHE A 486 -16.21 10.00 -11.53
C PHE A 486 -14.86 10.69 -11.70
N SER A 487 -14.31 11.33 -10.67
CA SER A 487 -12.97 11.92 -10.76
C SER A 487 -11.89 10.87 -10.97
N LEU A 488 -12.07 9.64 -10.48
CA LEU A 488 -11.16 8.50 -10.71
C LEU A 488 -11.03 8.09 -12.19
N LEU A 489 -11.88 8.59 -13.08
CA LEU A 489 -11.76 8.36 -14.52
C LEU A 489 -10.59 9.13 -15.17
N SER A 490 -9.91 10.00 -14.45
CA SER A 490 -8.73 10.73 -14.90
C SER A 490 -7.49 10.34 -14.06
N SER A 491 -6.37 10.02 -14.73
CA SER A 491 -5.12 9.65 -14.08
C SER A 491 -4.62 10.73 -13.11
N SER A 492 -4.70 12.00 -13.50
CA SER A 492 -4.27 13.12 -12.65
C SER A 492 -5.05 13.22 -11.35
N PHE A 493 -6.33 12.87 -11.33
CA PHE A 493 -7.11 12.82 -10.08
C PHE A 493 -6.78 11.59 -9.23
N VAL A 494 -6.34 10.50 -9.84
CA VAL A 494 -5.87 9.32 -9.10
C VAL A 494 -4.50 9.60 -8.46
N GLU A 495 -3.58 10.24 -9.19
CA GLU A 495 -2.27 10.64 -8.66
C GLU A 495 -2.41 11.65 -7.50
N GLU A 496 -3.29 12.64 -7.63
CA GLU A 496 -3.52 13.72 -6.67
C GLU A 496 -4.79 13.50 -5.82
N GLU A 497 -5.22 12.26 -5.61
CA GLU A 497 -6.46 11.93 -4.90
C GLU A 497 -6.49 12.49 -3.45
N HIS A 498 -5.31 12.58 -2.81
CA HIS A 498 -5.16 13.18 -1.48
C HIS A 498 -5.69 14.64 -1.42
N GLN A 499 -5.56 15.42 -2.52
CA GLN A 499 -6.11 16.78 -2.62
C GLN A 499 -7.64 16.76 -2.60
N THR A 500 -8.26 15.82 -3.33
CA THR A 500 -9.71 15.68 -3.38
C THR A 500 -10.26 15.42 -1.99
N TRP A 501 -9.68 14.47 -1.25
CA TRP A 501 -10.10 14.15 0.10
C TRP A 501 -9.85 15.29 1.09
N TYR A 502 -8.74 16.02 0.96
CA TYR A 502 -8.47 17.20 1.77
C TYR A 502 -9.55 18.27 1.57
N PHE A 503 -9.87 18.63 0.32
CA PHE A 503 -10.88 19.64 0.04
C PHE A 503 -12.29 19.21 0.50
N PHE A 504 -12.64 17.96 0.32
CA PHE A 504 -13.91 17.43 0.83
C PHE A 504 -14.00 17.55 2.34
N MET A 505 -12.94 17.17 3.06
CA MET A 505 -12.88 17.28 4.52
C MET A 505 -12.97 18.71 5.02
N GLN A 506 -12.22 19.63 4.40
CA GLN A 506 -12.26 21.03 4.77
C GLN A 506 -13.64 21.65 4.50
N THR A 507 -14.27 21.29 3.39
CA THR A 507 -15.62 21.76 3.06
C THR A 507 -16.62 21.28 4.09
N ILE A 508 -16.56 19.99 4.53
CA ILE A 508 -17.42 19.49 5.61
C ILE A 508 -17.19 20.26 6.90
N ASN A 509 -15.93 20.41 7.32
CA ASN A 509 -15.59 21.13 8.55
C ASN A 509 -16.08 22.59 8.50
N LEU A 510 -16.00 23.26 7.34
CA LEU A 510 -16.52 24.60 7.14
C LEU A 510 -18.05 24.63 7.19
N ILE A 511 -18.77 23.68 6.58
CA ILE A 511 -20.23 23.56 6.66
C ILE A 511 -20.66 23.39 8.12
N ILE A 512 -19.97 22.54 8.88
CA ILE A 512 -20.23 22.33 10.31
C ILE A 512 -19.96 23.61 11.10
N LEU A 513 -18.86 24.30 10.86
CA LEU A 513 -18.51 25.57 11.50
C LEU A 513 -19.56 26.66 11.21
N ILE A 514 -19.97 26.81 9.95
CA ILE A 514 -21.00 27.79 9.55
C ILE A 514 -22.33 27.49 10.25
N LYS A 515 -22.73 26.20 10.28
CA LYS A 515 -23.97 25.78 10.98
C LYS A 515 -23.94 26.19 12.45
N TYR A 516 -22.90 25.82 13.18
CA TYR A 516 -22.82 26.14 14.61
C TYR A 516 -22.62 27.64 14.89
N SER A 517 -21.94 28.36 14.00
CA SER A 517 -21.82 29.82 14.06
C SER A 517 -23.15 30.48 13.89
N ALA A 518 -23.99 30.02 12.94
CA ALA A 518 -25.35 30.54 12.74
C ALA A 518 -26.24 30.24 13.95
N GLU A 519 -26.17 29.04 14.52
CA GLU A 519 -26.91 28.67 15.75
C GLU A 519 -26.51 29.54 16.95
N ALA A 520 -25.18 29.79 17.13
CA ALA A 520 -24.67 30.64 18.19
C ALA A 520 -25.08 32.09 18.02
N ALA A 521 -25.03 32.63 16.81
CA ALA A 521 -25.49 33.98 16.48
C ALA A 521 -26.99 34.11 16.73
N HIS A 522 -27.81 33.16 16.28
CA HIS A 522 -29.27 33.17 16.54
C HIS A 522 -29.58 33.12 18.04
N ALA A 523 -28.84 32.34 18.82
CA ALA A 523 -29.02 32.28 20.28
C ALA A 523 -28.56 33.56 20.97
N TYR A 524 -27.61 34.30 20.39
CA TYR A 524 -27.16 35.59 20.91
C TYR A 524 -28.16 36.71 20.62
N TYR A 525 -28.68 36.81 19.40
CA TYR A 525 -29.62 37.87 18.99
C TYR A 525 -31.06 37.65 19.47
N ASN A 526 -31.48 36.43 19.85
CA ASN A 526 -32.81 36.09 20.30
C ASN A 526 -32.82 35.52 21.73
N PRO A 527 -32.43 36.27 22.77
CA PRO A 527 -32.35 35.78 24.15
C PRO A 527 -33.73 35.47 24.78
N SER A 528 -34.80 35.98 24.20
CA SER A 528 -36.18 35.78 24.70
C SER A 528 -36.67 34.31 24.64
N ARG A 529 -36.05 33.44 23.85
CA ARG A 529 -36.33 31.99 23.83
C ARG A 529 -35.63 31.22 24.96
N ARG A 530 -34.70 31.85 25.70
CA ARG A 530 -34.02 31.26 26.87
C ARG A 530 -34.86 31.34 28.14
N LYS A 531 -36.01 32.05 28.13
CA LYS A 531 -36.89 32.08 29.31
C LYS A 531 -37.39 30.68 29.64
N LYS A 532 -37.18 30.27 30.88
CA LYS A 532 -37.62 28.97 31.39
C LYS A 532 -39.12 28.80 31.18
N PRO A 533 -39.67 27.59 31.00
CA PRO A 533 -41.12 27.40 30.74
C PRO A 533 -42.02 28.09 31.72
N TRP A 534 -41.61 28.25 33.00
CA TRP A 534 -42.37 28.95 34.02
C TRP A 534 -42.33 30.48 33.85
N GLU A 535 -41.28 31.08 33.28
CA GLU A 535 -41.21 32.53 32.97
C GLU A 535 -42.10 32.89 31.79
N LYS A 536 -42.29 31.96 30.83
CA LYS A 536 -43.26 32.10 29.74
C LYS A 536 -44.70 32.03 30.22
N ALA A 537 -44.99 31.19 31.23
CA ALA A 537 -46.30 31.10 31.89
C ALA A 537 -46.65 32.39 32.70
N GLU A 538 -45.60 33.01 33.28
CA GLU A 538 -45.76 34.28 34.04
C GLU A 538 -46.06 35.49 33.14
N ASP A 539 -45.41 35.53 31.92
CA ASP A 539 -45.69 36.58 30.95
C ASP A 539 -47.10 36.47 30.27
N SER A 540 -47.56 35.23 30.03
CA SER A 540 -48.89 34.97 29.49
C SER A 540 -49.96 35.22 30.51
N SER A 541 -49.69 35.17 31.82
CA SER A 541 -50.66 35.42 32.88
C SER A 541 -50.87 36.93 33.20
N LYS A 542 -49.96 37.80 32.71
CA LYS A 542 -50.07 39.24 32.83
C LYS A 542 -51.14 39.87 31.90
N GLY A 543 -51.59 39.11 30.89
CA GLY A 543 -52.63 39.55 29.93
C GLY A 543 -54.07 39.31 30.36
N PHE A 544 -54.34 38.57 31.45
CA PHE A 544 -55.74 38.34 31.95
C PHE A 544 -55.92 38.96 33.32
N GLY A 545 -56.47 40.16 33.33
CA GLY A 545 -56.87 40.82 34.54
C GLY A 545 -58.20 40.24 35.11
N GLY A 546 -58.12 39.80 36.35
CA GLY A 546 -59.34 39.56 37.20
C GLY A 546 -59.33 38.25 37.96
N SER A 547 -59.02 38.33 39.21
CA SER A 547 -59.66 37.78 40.44
C SER A 547 -58.64 37.43 41.54
N GLY A 548 -58.96 37.83 42.76
CA GLY A 548 -58.16 37.93 44.00
C GLY A 548 -57.66 36.59 44.62
N LEU A 549 -56.67 35.96 44.03
CA LEU A 549 -55.93 34.90 44.68
C LEU A 549 -54.50 35.38 45.01
N SER A 550 -54.04 35.06 46.23
CA SER A 550 -52.68 35.46 46.67
C SER A 550 -51.59 34.92 45.72
N ASN A 551 -50.57 35.74 45.49
CA ASN A 551 -49.42 35.37 44.60
C ASN A 551 -48.76 34.03 44.95
N ARG A 552 -48.94 33.57 46.20
CA ARG A 552 -48.40 32.30 46.69
C ARG A 552 -49.22 31.07 46.23
N GLU A 553 -50.54 31.19 46.20
CA GLU A 553 -51.48 30.15 45.76
C GLU A 553 -51.49 30.04 44.21
N ARG A 554 -51.32 31.18 43.54
CA ARG A 554 -51.18 31.23 42.07
C ARG A 554 -49.88 30.49 41.60
N ARG A 555 -48.80 30.71 42.33
CA ARG A 555 -47.52 29.97 42.09
C ARG A 555 -47.64 28.47 42.38
N ARG A 556 -48.39 28.07 43.38
CA ARG A 556 -48.66 26.65 43.71
C ARG A 556 -49.50 25.95 42.64
N ARG A 557 -50.58 26.58 42.17
CA ARG A 557 -51.47 26.03 41.13
C ARG A 557 -50.77 25.97 39.77
N LEU A 558 -49.98 26.96 39.40
CA LEU A 558 -49.13 26.91 38.18
C LEU A 558 -48.07 25.84 38.23
N ARG A 559 -47.51 25.49 39.36
CA ARG A 559 -46.63 24.34 39.55
C ARG A 559 -47.36 22.99 39.47
N GLN A 560 -48.64 22.92 39.87
CA GLN A 560 -49.43 21.69 39.78
C GLN A 560 -50.05 21.48 38.39
N SER A 561 -50.38 22.52 37.65
CA SER A 561 -50.93 22.40 36.29
C SER A 561 -49.85 22.14 35.24
N SER A 562 -48.60 22.53 35.49
CA SER A 562 -47.47 22.17 34.61
C SER A 562 -46.96 20.73 34.80
N SER A 563 -47.46 20.00 35.82
CA SER A 563 -47.13 18.58 36.03
C SER A 563 -48.08 17.59 35.36
N SER A 564 -49.14 18.04 34.65
CA SER A 564 -50.15 17.16 34.07
C SER A 564 -50.16 17.10 32.52
N GLU A 565 -49.27 17.81 31.83
CA GLU A 565 -49.20 17.83 30.35
C GLU A 565 -47.79 17.54 29.78
N CYS A 566 -46.91 16.91 30.58
CA CYS A 566 -45.72 16.31 30.02
C CYS A 566 -45.95 14.82 29.75
N PRO A 567 -45.63 14.29 28.56
CA PRO A 567 -45.54 12.85 28.39
C PRO A 567 -44.51 12.27 29.40
N PRO A 568 -44.62 11.02 29.86
CA PRO A 568 -43.76 10.47 30.90
C PRO A 568 -42.31 10.52 30.47
N GLU A 569 -41.53 11.44 31.04
CA GLU A 569 -40.10 11.45 30.94
C GLU A 569 -39.56 10.22 31.69
N THR A 570 -38.95 9.37 30.93
CA THR A 570 -38.08 8.28 31.45
C THR A 570 -37.06 8.87 32.42
N SER A 571 -37.02 8.30 33.60
CA SER A 571 -36.13 8.57 34.71
C SER A 571 -34.68 8.66 34.32
N GLY A 572 -34.16 9.86 34.24
CA GLY A 572 -32.75 10.21 34.09
C GLY A 572 -32.65 11.72 34.30
N GLU A 573 -32.37 12.15 35.55
CA GLU A 573 -32.01 13.53 35.85
C GLU A 573 -30.75 13.93 35.05
N SER A 574 -30.91 14.35 33.80
CA SER A 574 -29.95 15.21 33.15
C SER A 574 -30.36 16.66 33.43
N SER A 575 -29.66 17.29 34.34
CA SER A 575 -29.64 18.73 34.54
C SER A 575 -29.54 19.40 33.16
N CYS A 576 -30.53 20.12 32.73
CA CYS A 576 -30.54 20.92 31.52
C CYS A 576 -29.57 22.10 31.76
N GLU A 577 -28.28 21.81 31.80
CA GLU A 577 -27.23 22.81 31.73
C GLU A 577 -27.36 23.52 30.39
N SER A 578 -27.53 24.82 30.41
CA SER A 578 -27.55 25.69 29.23
C SER A 578 -26.16 25.63 28.58
N VAL A 579 -25.94 24.60 27.74
CA VAL A 579 -24.66 24.42 27.07
C VAL A 579 -24.41 25.64 26.21
N ASN A 580 -23.28 26.31 26.45
CA ASN A 580 -22.88 27.50 25.69
C ASN A 580 -22.70 27.13 24.19
N PRO A 581 -23.49 27.70 23.27
CA PRO A 581 -23.44 27.38 21.86
C PRO A 581 -22.06 27.68 21.23
N TRP A 582 -21.30 28.63 21.79
CA TRP A 582 -19.96 28.99 21.34
C TRP A 582 -18.95 27.85 21.53
N LYS A 583 -19.22 26.91 22.47
CA LYS A 583 -18.37 25.72 22.62
C LYS A 583 -18.25 24.96 21.29
N PHE A 584 -19.36 24.78 20.56
CA PHE A 584 -19.37 24.01 19.30
C PHE A 584 -18.69 24.75 18.15
N VAL A 585 -18.80 26.10 18.16
CA VAL A 585 -18.04 26.93 17.20
C VAL A 585 -16.54 26.75 17.40
N VAL A 586 -16.07 26.82 18.66
CA VAL A 586 -14.65 26.63 18.98
C VAL A 586 -14.17 25.23 18.60
N LEU A 587 -14.92 24.17 18.94
CA LEU A 587 -14.54 22.80 18.58
C LEU A 587 -14.49 22.60 17.06
N SER A 588 -15.47 23.14 16.32
CA SER A 588 -15.47 23.06 14.86
C SER A 588 -14.32 23.82 14.24
N PHE A 589 -13.98 25.00 14.79
CA PHE A 589 -12.83 25.78 14.34
C PHE A 589 -11.50 25.03 14.58
N ILE A 590 -11.35 24.38 15.75
CA ILE A 590 -10.17 23.53 16.02
C ILE A 590 -10.08 22.40 14.98
N CYS A 591 -11.19 21.74 14.63
CA CYS A 591 -11.17 20.69 13.59
C CYS A 591 -10.69 21.25 12.24
N VAL A 592 -11.13 22.45 11.82
CA VAL A 592 -10.64 23.12 10.60
C VAL A 592 -9.13 23.34 10.66
N CYS A 593 -8.63 23.88 11.79
CA CYS A 593 -7.19 24.15 11.97
C CYS A 593 -6.36 22.87 11.96
N VAL A 594 -6.79 21.84 12.69
CA VAL A 594 -6.08 20.54 12.77
C VAL A 594 -6.03 19.88 11.41
N CYS A 595 -7.14 19.83 10.66
CA CYS A 595 -7.13 19.27 9.31
C CYS A 595 -6.24 20.07 8.33
N ARG A 596 -6.11 21.40 8.54
CA ARG A 596 -5.17 22.22 7.76
C ARG A 596 -3.71 21.89 8.07
N ILE A 597 -3.38 21.62 9.33
CA ILE A 597 -2.03 21.16 9.74
C ILE A 597 -1.74 19.78 9.15
N LEU A 598 -2.67 18.85 9.28
CA LEU A 598 -2.55 17.49 8.75
C LEU A 598 -2.26 17.47 7.24
N ARG A 599 -2.81 18.43 6.46
CA ARG A 599 -2.53 18.55 5.03
C ARG A 599 -1.06 18.82 4.71
N SER A 600 -0.36 19.50 5.59
CA SER A 600 1.08 19.85 5.40
C SER A 600 2.02 18.88 6.10
N TRP A 601 1.47 17.82 6.74
CA TRP A 601 2.25 16.88 7.53
C TRP A 601 3.04 15.91 6.66
N ASN A 602 2.38 15.33 5.66
CA ASN A 602 2.97 14.43 4.67
C ASN A 602 2.58 14.87 3.25
N GLN A 603 3.56 14.99 2.36
CA GLN A 603 3.32 15.22 0.93
C GLN A 603 3.22 13.87 0.21
N THR A 604 2.05 13.54 -0.29
CA THR A 604 1.76 12.21 -0.86
C THR A 604 1.48 12.19 -2.36
N GLY A 605 1.46 13.36 -3.02
CA GLY A 605 1.23 13.46 -4.47
C GLY A 605 2.53 13.41 -5.27
N ASP A 606 2.53 12.71 -6.40
CA ASP A 606 3.72 12.53 -7.25
C ASP A 606 4.33 13.87 -7.73
N LYS A 607 3.51 14.88 -7.99
CA LYS A 607 3.99 16.21 -8.41
C LYS A 607 4.80 16.94 -7.36
N TRP A 608 4.51 16.70 -6.09
CA TRP A 608 5.02 17.50 -4.97
C TRP A 608 5.84 16.67 -4.00
N ALA A 609 6.06 15.39 -4.28
CA ALA A 609 6.83 14.47 -3.45
C ALA A 609 8.29 14.92 -3.22
N HIS A 610 8.84 15.73 -4.13
CA HIS A 610 10.19 16.30 -4.00
C HIS A 610 10.27 17.52 -3.07
N LEU A 611 9.13 18.08 -2.65
CA LEU A 611 9.12 19.20 -1.71
C LEU A 611 9.15 18.67 -0.27
N PRO A 612 10.00 19.27 0.60
CA PRO A 612 10.05 18.86 2.00
C PRO A 612 8.73 19.15 2.70
N ASP A 613 8.27 18.18 3.47
CA ASP A 613 7.10 18.28 4.34
C ASP A 613 7.49 18.34 5.83
N VAL A 614 6.49 18.43 6.71
CA VAL A 614 6.73 18.48 8.15
C VAL A 614 7.27 17.15 8.67
N GLY A 615 6.78 16.02 8.10
CA GLY A 615 7.24 14.69 8.48
C GLY A 615 8.71 14.49 8.17
N ASP A 616 9.14 14.79 6.95
CA ASP A 616 10.55 14.70 6.53
C ASP A 616 11.47 15.61 7.36
N TRP A 617 10.99 16.83 7.69
CA TRP A 617 11.74 17.72 8.55
C TRP A 617 11.92 17.15 9.96
N LEU A 618 10.88 16.54 10.54
CA LEU A 618 10.92 15.97 11.91
C LEU A 618 11.82 14.75 12.02
N VAL A 619 11.99 13.97 10.96
CA VAL A 619 12.81 12.74 10.97
C VAL A 619 14.32 13.08 10.92
N ARG A 620 14.70 14.30 10.58
CA ARG A 620 16.13 14.69 10.55
C ARG A 620 16.78 14.57 11.93
N PRO A 621 18.03 14.09 12.00
CA PRO A 621 18.74 13.89 13.28
C PRO A 621 18.76 15.11 14.19
N GLU A 622 18.86 16.32 13.61
CA GLU A 622 18.88 17.59 14.34
C GLU A 622 17.54 17.87 15.05
N GLN A 623 16.44 17.28 14.56
CA GLN A 623 15.09 17.47 15.08
C GLN A 623 14.64 16.37 16.05
N LYS A 624 15.51 15.40 16.36
CA LYS A 624 15.20 14.26 17.24
C LYS A 624 14.60 14.66 18.58
N MET A 625 15.08 15.74 19.18
CA MET A 625 14.54 16.28 20.45
C MET A 625 13.11 16.83 20.26
N VAL A 626 12.87 17.55 19.17
CA VAL A 626 11.54 18.11 18.84
C VAL A 626 10.55 16.96 18.62
N LEU A 627 10.92 15.96 17.84
CA LEU A 627 10.11 14.76 17.62
C LEU A 627 9.79 14.04 18.92
N SER A 628 10.79 13.90 19.82
CA SER A 628 10.60 13.24 21.12
C SER A 628 9.55 13.94 21.97
N TYR A 629 9.59 15.27 22.06
CA TYR A 629 8.58 16.05 22.77
C TYR A 629 7.20 15.95 22.12
N LEU A 630 7.11 16.02 20.80
CA LEU A 630 5.84 15.93 20.08
C LEU A 630 5.19 14.55 20.25
N VAL A 631 5.98 13.46 20.20
CA VAL A 631 5.50 12.10 20.44
C VAL A 631 4.99 11.95 21.88
N ALA A 632 5.75 12.45 22.88
CA ALA A 632 5.33 12.41 24.28
C ALA A 632 4.01 13.17 24.51
N VAL A 633 3.90 14.39 23.97
CA VAL A 633 2.68 15.22 24.07
C VAL A 633 1.50 14.53 23.37
N SER A 634 1.73 13.90 22.21
CA SER A 634 0.70 13.18 21.44
C SER A 634 0.16 11.96 22.18
N LEU A 635 1.04 11.16 22.77
CA LEU A 635 0.64 10.01 23.60
C LEU A 635 -0.10 10.47 24.86
N MET A 636 0.36 11.54 25.51
CA MET A 636 -0.31 12.13 26.65
C MET A 636 -1.72 12.64 26.30
N LEU A 637 -1.88 13.30 25.14
CA LEU A 637 -3.19 13.75 24.64
C LEU A 637 -4.15 12.57 24.46
N VAL A 638 -3.67 11.47 23.85
CA VAL A 638 -4.50 10.27 23.66
C VAL A 638 -4.88 9.64 25.01
N VAL A 639 -3.94 9.57 25.95
CA VAL A 639 -4.23 9.09 27.32
C VAL A 639 -5.28 9.97 27.99
N ILE A 640 -5.20 11.28 27.88
CA ILE A 640 -6.20 12.21 28.44
C ILE A 640 -7.58 11.96 27.82
N ILE A 641 -7.67 11.84 26.51
CA ILE A 641 -8.94 11.55 25.80
C ILE A 641 -9.50 10.21 26.32
N GLN A 642 -8.70 9.17 26.38
CA GLN A 642 -9.10 7.86 26.88
C GLN A 642 -9.49 7.89 28.37
N TRP A 643 -8.78 8.69 29.18
CA TRP A 643 -9.11 8.87 30.60
C TRP A 643 -10.48 9.52 30.79
N ILE A 644 -10.83 10.47 29.95
CA ILE A 644 -12.15 11.15 30.00
C ILE A 644 -13.26 10.20 29.51
N THR A 645 -12.99 9.38 28.49
CA THR A 645 -13.99 8.51 27.86
C THR A 645 -14.30 7.24 28.64
N HIS A 646 -13.37 6.72 29.43
CA HIS A 646 -13.55 5.50 30.21
C HIS A 646 -13.73 5.81 31.68
N GLN A 647 -14.58 5.02 32.39
CA GLN A 647 -14.80 5.14 33.83
C GLN A 647 -14.01 4.11 34.63
N ASP A 648 -13.64 2.99 34.04
CA ASP A 648 -12.95 1.87 34.66
C ASP A 648 -11.47 2.23 34.94
N GLN A 649 -11.09 2.20 36.22
CA GLN A 649 -9.75 2.57 36.71
C GLN A 649 -8.64 1.62 36.19
N PHE A 650 -8.91 0.30 36.20
CA PHE A 650 -7.93 -0.67 35.71
C PHE A 650 -7.64 -0.43 34.23
N TYR A 651 -8.71 -0.22 33.46
CA TYR A 651 -8.63 0.05 32.03
C TYR A 651 -7.84 1.33 31.73
N ARG A 652 -8.09 2.40 32.47
CA ARG A 652 -7.36 3.68 32.35
C ARG A 652 -5.86 3.51 32.59
N VAL A 653 -5.51 2.82 33.68
CA VAL A 653 -4.09 2.60 34.06
C VAL A 653 -3.39 1.71 33.03
N ALA A 654 -4.04 0.65 32.56
CA ALA A 654 -3.46 -0.25 31.57
C ALA A 654 -3.21 0.46 30.23
N LEU A 655 -4.15 1.30 29.77
CA LEU A 655 -3.96 2.09 28.54
C LEU A 655 -2.85 3.14 28.69
N ALA A 656 -2.75 3.79 29.85
CA ALA A 656 -1.64 4.71 30.13
C ALA A 656 -0.29 3.97 30.14
N GLY A 657 -0.23 2.78 30.74
CA GLY A 657 0.96 1.91 30.71
C GLY A 657 1.33 1.50 29.27
N ALA A 658 0.35 1.15 28.44
CA ALA A 658 0.58 0.83 27.03
C ALA A 658 1.11 2.04 26.24
N ALA A 659 0.58 3.25 26.45
CA ALA A 659 1.08 4.47 25.81
C ALA A 659 2.55 4.77 26.22
N ILE A 660 2.89 4.58 27.49
CA ILE A 660 4.27 4.69 27.98
C ILE A 660 5.14 3.62 27.28
N GLY A 661 4.66 2.38 27.15
CA GLY A 661 5.35 1.31 26.44
C GLY A 661 5.63 1.65 24.99
N VAL A 662 4.67 2.28 24.26
CA VAL A 662 4.88 2.78 22.91
C VAL A 662 6.01 3.81 22.85
N TYR A 663 6.10 4.72 23.82
CA TYR A 663 7.20 5.68 23.88
C TYR A 663 8.57 5.00 24.08
N PHE A 664 8.64 4.02 24.99
CA PHE A 664 9.87 3.24 25.24
C PHE A 664 10.27 2.40 24.03
N PHE A 665 9.31 1.80 23.32
CA PHE A 665 9.58 1.13 22.05
C PHE A 665 10.25 2.07 21.04
N ARG A 666 9.75 3.30 20.89
CA ARG A 666 10.34 4.31 20.00
C ARG A 666 11.71 4.80 20.46
N ALA A 667 11.95 4.81 21.76
CA ALA A 667 13.25 5.13 22.32
C ALA A 667 14.27 4.00 22.05
N ALA A 668 13.86 2.74 22.24
CA ALA A 668 14.69 1.57 21.95
C ALA A 668 15.10 1.48 20.47
N ASN A 669 14.19 1.86 19.55
CA ASN A 669 14.49 1.95 18.11
C ASN A 669 15.29 3.21 17.71
N GLY A 670 15.71 4.05 18.69
CA GLY A 670 16.48 5.26 18.40
C GLY A 670 15.69 6.42 17.77
N ALA A 671 14.38 6.27 17.55
CA ALA A 671 13.55 7.30 16.93
C ALA A 671 13.28 8.51 17.84
N VAL A 672 13.22 8.30 19.16
CA VAL A 672 13.06 9.35 20.16
C VAL A 672 14.18 9.28 21.18
N HIS A 673 14.47 10.41 21.86
CA HIS A 673 15.52 10.50 22.85
C HIS A 673 14.98 10.28 24.26
N VAL A 674 15.65 9.42 25.04
CA VAL A 674 15.41 9.26 26.50
C VAL A 674 16.75 9.44 27.23
N SER A 675 16.84 10.41 28.11
CA SER A 675 18.06 10.66 28.92
C SER A 675 18.40 9.44 29.76
N GLY A 676 19.59 8.87 29.59
CA GLY A 676 20.09 7.73 30.36
C GLY A 676 19.76 6.34 29.81
N MET A 677 19.02 6.22 28.73
CA MET A 677 18.95 4.97 27.95
C MET A 677 20.10 4.87 26.96
N TYR A 678 20.79 3.74 27.00
CA TYR A 678 21.86 3.46 26.02
C TYR A 678 21.28 3.43 24.61
N GLU A 679 21.91 4.13 23.67
CA GLU A 679 21.62 4.09 22.23
C GLU A 679 22.08 2.77 21.58
N ASN A 680 22.25 1.71 22.36
CA ASN A 680 22.76 0.44 21.88
C ASN A 680 21.63 -0.48 21.39
N SER A 681 21.50 -0.57 20.08
CA SER A 681 21.25 -1.78 19.27
C SER A 681 20.20 -2.83 19.74
N ASN A 682 19.17 -2.45 20.47
CA ASN A 682 18.00 -3.32 20.63
C ASN A 682 16.91 -2.83 19.68
N ASN A 683 16.46 -3.70 18.77
CA ASN A 683 15.40 -3.43 17.79
C ASN A 683 14.04 -3.08 18.43
N GLY A 684 13.97 -2.88 19.75
CA GLY A 684 12.73 -2.58 20.47
C GLY A 684 11.71 -3.74 20.52
N ALA A 685 12.08 -4.94 20.08
CA ALA A 685 11.16 -6.06 19.99
C ALA A 685 10.57 -6.44 21.36
N LYS A 686 11.37 -6.42 22.44
CA LYS A 686 10.91 -6.72 23.79
C LYS A 686 9.94 -5.69 24.34
N GLU A 687 10.19 -4.42 24.06
CA GLU A 687 9.32 -3.31 24.43
C GLU A 687 7.97 -3.42 23.70
N ALA A 688 7.96 -3.72 22.40
CA ALA A 688 6.74 -3.97 21.64
C ALA A 688 5.99 -5.21 22.14
N GLN A 689 6.69 -6.31 22.43
CA GLN A 689 6.08 -7.52 23.01
C GLN A 689 5.45 -7.23 24.39
N ALA A 690 6.08 -6.40 25.22
CA ALA A 690 5.49 -5.97 26.50
C ALA A 690 4.19 -5.17 26.28
N VAL A 691 4.13 -4.30 25.27
CA VAL A 691 2.90 -3.57 24.89
C VAL A 691 1.82 -4.54 24.41
N TYR A 692 2.16 -5.52 23.55
CA TYR A 692 1.22 -6.57 23.14
C TYR A 692 0.73 -7.41 24.33
N GLY A 693 1.59 -7.70 25.30
CA GLY A 693 1.22 -8.37 26.55
C GLY A 693 0.19 -7.56 27.34
N LEU A 694 0.35 -6.24 27.43
CA LEU A 694 -0.64 -5.35 28.07
C LEU A 694 -1.98 -5.35 27.31
N PHE A 695 -1.95 -5.34 25.97
CA PHE A 695 -3.19 -5.44 25.16
C PHE A 695 -3.88 -6.77 25.39
N ALA A 696 -3.14 -7.88 25.43
CA ALA A 696 -3.71 -9.20 25.74
C ALA A 696 -4.37 -9.22 27.13
N LEU A 697 -3.74 -8.65 28.15
CA LEU A 697 -4.32 -8.52 29.49
C LEU A 697 -5.62 -7.69 29.48
N VAL A 698 -5.65 -6.58 28.75
CA VAL A 698 -6.84 -5.73 28.63
C VAL A 698 -7.97 -6.45 27.89
N ILE A 699 -7.64 -7.22 26.87
CA ILE A 699 -8.62 -8.06 26.13
C ILE A 699 -9.18 -9.14 27.04
N ILE A 700 -8.31 -9.86 27.76
CA ILE A 700 -8.72 -10.91 28.71
C ILE A 700 -9.61 -10.31 29.80
N TYR A 701 -9.21 -9.16 30.39
CA TYR A 701 -10.02 -8.44 31.38
C TYR A 701 -11.39 -8.05 30.82
N THR A 702 -11.44 -7.54 29.57
CA THR A 702 -12.69 -7.17 28.92
C THR A 702 -13.59 -8.39 28.69
N PHE A 703 -13.02 -9.53 28.32
CA PHE A 703 -13.73 -10.78 28.14
C PHE A 703 -14.26 -11.34 29.47
N LEU A 704 -13.46 -11.35 30.53
CA LEU A 704 -13.87 -11.77 31.87
C LEU A 704 -14.98 -10.83 32.43
N TRP A 705 -14.83 -9.52 32.20
CA TRP A 705 -15.87 -8.55 32.56
C TRP A 705 -17.17 -8.85 31.80
N TYR A 706 -17.11 -9.18 30.53
CA TYR A 706 -18.25 -9.59 29.72
C TYR A 706 -18.96 -10.84 30.29
N ILE A 707 -18.19 -11.88 30.65
CA ILE A 707 -18.72 -13.10 31.27
C ILE A 707 -19.39 -12.77 32.61
N TYR A 708 -18.74 -11.96 33.45
CA TYR A 708 -19.25 -11.52 34.74
C TYR A 708 -20.61 -10.79 34.57
N VAL A 709 -20.69 -9.82 33.67
CA VAL A 709 -21.93 -9.09 33.38
C VAL A 709 -23.02 -10.03 32.89
N LYS A 710 -22.71 -10.96 32.01
CA LYS A 710 -23.66 -11.95 31.49
C LYS A 710 -24.19 -12.86 32.62
N MET A 711 -23.33 -13.31 33.52
CA MET A 711 -23.73 -14.19 34.63
C MET A 711 -24.58 -13.44 35.69
N THR A 712 -24.22 -12.22 36.03
CA THR A 712 -24.97 -11.42 37.02
C THR A 712 -26.35 -11.01 36.53
N LEU A 713 -26.48 -10.61 35.27
CA LEU A 713 -27.78 -10.25 34.70
C LEU A 713 -28.70 -11.46 34.47
N HIS A 714 -28.13 -12.66 34.22
CA HIS A 714 -28.93 -13.88 34.10
C HIS A 714 -29.50 -14.35 35.44
N GLN A 715 -28.84 -14.01 36.55
CA GLN A 715 -29.25 -14.40 37.90
C GLN A 715 -30.40 -13.52 38.44
N ASP A 716 -30.52 -12.29 37.96
CA ASP A 716 -31.52 -11.31 38.44
C ASP A 716 -32.85 -11.31 37.67
N ASN A 717 -33.05 -12.23 36.68
CA ASN A 717 -34.21 -12.23 35.78
C ASN A 717 -34.52 -10.86 35.13
N THR A 718 -33.58 -9.94 35.18
CA THR A 718 -33.69 -8.65 34.57
C THR A 718 -33.43 -8.75 33.07
N GLU A 719 -34.38 -8.21 32.34
CA GLU A 719 -34.59 -8.30 30.90
C GLU A 719 -33.33 -8.22 30.02
N HIS A 720 -33.35 -8.93 28.90
CA HIS A 720 -32.41 -8.86 27.77
C HIS A 720 -31.95 -7.42 27.47
N GLY A 721 -32.81 -6.41 27.66
CA GLY A 721 -32.49 -5.02 27.44
C GLY A 721 -31.40 -4.42 28.35
N ALA A 722 -31.24 -4.91 29.58
CA ALA A 722 -30.21 -4.41 30.49
C ALA A 722 -28.80 -4.93 30.08
N TYR A 723 -28.73 -6.19 29.59
CA TYR A 723 -27.52 -6.78 29.05
C TYR A 723 -27.06 -6.07 27.78
N PHE A 724 -27.96 -5.88 26.81
CA PHE A 724 -27.70 -5.11 25.59
C PHE A 724 -27.19 -3.71 25.91
N LYS A 725 -27.83 -3.02 26.85
CA LYS A 725 -27.44 -1.68 27.29
C LYS A 725 -26.01 -1.62 27.81
N THR A 726 -25.63 -2.53 28.71
CA THR A 726 -24.29 -2.52 29.33
C THR A 726 -23.22 -2.97 28.36
N PHE A 727 -23.48 -3.98 27.55
CA PHE A 727 -22.56 -4.51 26.55
C PHE A 727 -22.28 -3.52 25.42
N SER A 728 -23.34 -3.02 24.78
CA SER A 728 -23.22 -2.13 23.60
C SER A 728 -22.60 -0.77 23.94
N SER A 729 -22.73 -0.29 25.19
CA SER A 729 -22.16 1.01 25.57
C SER A 729 -20.66 0.96 25.84
N THR A 730 -20.10 -0.18 26.26
CA THR A 730 -18.72 -0.25 26.76
C THR A 730 -17.77 -0.98 25.83
N LEU A 731 -18.18 -2.08 25.20
CA LEU A 731 -17.28 -2.91 24.38
C LEU A 731 -16.71 -2.17 23.16
N PRO A 732 -17.50 -1.49 22.30
CA PRO A 732 -16.96 -0.81 21.13
C PRO A 732 -15.95 0.28 21.49
N ARG A 733 -16.19 1.02 22.57
CA ARG A 733 -15.24 2.03 23.06
C ARG A 733 -13.93 1.42 23.54
N ARG A 734 -13.98 0.26 24.23
CA ARG A 734 -12.78 -0.46 24.65
C ARG A 734 -11.96 -0.95 23.47
N VAL A 735 -12.62 -1.55 22.50
CA VAL A 735 -11.97 -1.98 21.24
C VAL A 735 -11.35 -0.81 20.51
N HIS A 736 -12.06 0.31 20.38
CA HIS A 736 -11.57 1.54 19.73
C HIS A 736 -10.30 2.10 20.41
N SER A 737 -10.25 2.07 21.75
CA SER A 737 -9.09 2.56 22.51
C SER A 737 -7.88 1.64 22.38
N ILE A 738 -8.06 0.32 22.41
CA ILE A 738 -6.98 -0.65 22.15
C ILE A 738 -6.44 -0.45 20.75
N LEU A 739 -7.33 -0.39 19.74
CA LEU A 739 -6.97 -0.17 18.35
C LEU A 739 -6.16 1.13 18.17
N THR A 740 -6.55 2.21 18.85
CA THR A 740 -5.81 3.48 18.83
C THR A 740 -4.33 3.30 19.22
N LEU A 741 -4.06 2.60 20.31
CA LEU A 741 -2.70 2.39 20.79
C LEU A 741 -1.94 1.35 19.95
N VAL A 742 -2.62 0.32 19.40
CA VAL A 742 -2.02 -0.60 18.42
C VAL A 742 -1.56 0.16 17.19
N ILE A 743 -2.39 1.05 16.66
CA ILE A 743 -2.02 1.88 15.51
C ILE A 743 -0.81 2.76 15.86
N MET A 744 -0.80 3.41 17.02
CA MET A 744 0.32 4.26 17.45
C MET A 744 1.63 3.48 17.65
N LEU A 745 1.53 2.20 17.98
CA LEU A 745 2.69 1.30 18.03
C LEU A 745 3.24 1.01 16.63
N LEU A 746 2.37 0.87 15.62
CA LEU A 746 2.74 0.42 14.28
C LEU A 746 3.17 1.55 13.33
N VAL A 747 2.51 2.72 13.38
CA VAL A 747 2.80 3.83 12.44
C VAL A 747 4.18 4.44 12.66
N ARG A 748 4.77 5.06 11.63
CA ARG A 748 6.07 5.74 11.71
C ARG A 748 6.12 6.79 12.84
N PRO A 749 7.28 7.07 13.46
CA PRO A 749 7.38 7.95 14.64
C PRO A 749 6.73 9.32 14.45
N HIS A 750 6.98 10.03 13.34
CA HIS A 750 6.36 11.32 13.04
C HIS A 750 4.85 11.22 12.81
N ASN A 751 4.36 10.08 12.35
CA ASN A 751 2.93 9.83 12.12
C ASN A 751 2.15 9.54 13.42
N ILE A 752 2.81 9.26 14.54
CA ILE A 752 2.17 9.22 15.87
C ILE A 752 1.50 10.57 16.17
N VAL A 753 2.18 11.67 15.83
CA VAL A 753 1.66 13.04 16.03
C VAL A 753 0.46 13.31 15.10
N ALA A 754 0.56 12.95 13.83
CA ALA A 754 -0.54 13.05 12.87
C ALA A 754 -1.75 12.22 13.32
N PHE A 755 -1.52 11.00 13.78
CA PHE A 755 -2.60 10.13 14.24
C PHE A 755 -3.26 10.64 15.54
N ALA A 756 -2.49 11.19 16.49
CA ALA A 756 -3.05 11.84 17.68
C ALA A 756 -3.96 13.04 17.32
N MET A 757 -3.61 13.81 16.29
CA MET A 757 -4.47 14.86 15.75
C MET A 757 -5.77 14.28 15.14
N ILE A 758 -5.70 13.15 14.44
CA ILE A 758 -6.88 12.43 13.92
C ILE A 758 -7.77 11.96 15.08
N VAL A 759 -7.20 11.40 16.15
CA VAL A 759 -7.92 10.98 17.36
C VAL A 759 -8.63 12.17 18.02
N LEU A 760 -7.98 13.34 18.08
CA LEU A 760 -8.59 14.57 18.61
C LEU A 760 -9.79 15.03 17.78
N VAL A 761 -9.67 15.02 16.44
CA VAL A 761 -10.77 15.37 15.52
C VAL A 761 -11.93 14.38 15.68
N GLU A 762 -11.63 13.08 15.74
CA GLU A 762 -12.65 12.03 15.96
C GLU A 762 -13.39 12.27 17.29
N TYR A 763 -12.67 12.50 18.37
CA TYR A 763 -13.27 12.78 19.68
C TYR A 763 -14.23 13.98 19.64
N PHE A 764 -13.84 15.07 18.98
CA PHE A 764 -14.72 16.27 18.88
C PHE A 764 -15.94 15.98 18.00
N ILE A 765 -15.76 15.29 16.90
CA ILE A 765 -16.85 14.95 15.98
C ILE A 765 -17.81 13.98 16.62
N SER A 766 -17.31 12.87 17.16
CA SER A 766 -18.12 11.77 17.69
C SER A 766 -18.85 12.14 18.98
N MET A 767 -18.16 12.82 19.90
CA MET A 767 -18.73 13.10 21.24
C MET A 767 -19.51 14.42 21.30
N HIS A 768 -19.22 15.38 20.44
CA HIS A 768 -19.77 16.72 20.60
C HIS A 768 -20.55 17.23 19.39
N LEU A 769 -20.09 16.98 18.17
CA LEU A 769 -20.67 17.57 16.97
C LEU A 769 -21.79 16.71 16.37
N VAL A 770 -21.51 15.45 16.06
CA VAL A 770 -22.45 14.52 15.40
C VAL A 770 -23.74 14.30 16.20
N PRO A 771 -23.73 14.11 17.54
CA PRO A 771 -24.94 13.87 18.30
C PRO A 771 -25.99 14.98 18.16
N ARG A 772 -25.56 16.21 17.82
CA ARG A 772 -26.43 17.38 17.62
C ARG A 772 -26.86 17.64 16.17
N MET A 773 -26.28 16.91 15.22
CA MET A 773 -26.49 17.20 13.80
C MET A 773 -27.72 16.54 13.21
N ASN A 774 -28.41 15.66 13.92
CA ASN A 774 -29.58 14.90 13.46
C ASN A 774 -29.39 14.27 12.06
N LEU A 775 -28.17 13.71 11.83
CA LEU A 775 -27.85 13.05 10.56
C LEU A 775 -28.56 11.70 10.48
N SER A 776 -28.96 11.35 9.26
CA SER A 776 -29.36 9.98 8.94
C SER A 776 -28.19 9.02 9.13
N VAL A 777 -28.46 7.74 9.41
CA VAL A 777 -27.41 6.73 9.60
C VAL A 777 -26.50 6.64 8.38
N SER A 778 -27.09 6.66 7.18
CA SER A 778 -26.31 6.64 5.93
C SER A 778 -25.38 7.85 5.77
N ALA A 779 -25.86 9.06 6.10
CA ALA A 779 -25.04 10.28 6.05
C ALA A 779 -23.90 10.23 7.10
N MET A 780 -24.19 9.73 8.29
CA MET A 780 -23.20 9.53 9.34
C MET A 780 -22.13 8.51 8.89
N THR A 781 -22.54 7.39 8.28
CA THR A 781 -21.62 6.39 7.71
C THR A 781 -20.71 7.00 6.65
N LEU A 782 -21.27 7.76 5.68
CA LEU A 782 -20.46 8.44 4.67
C LEU A 782 -19.49 9.45 5.28
N LEU A 783 -19.91 10.18 6.29
CA LEU A 783 -19.05 11.13 7.02
C LEU A 783 -17.82 10.41 7.60
N TYR A 784 -18.02 9.29 8.29
CA TYR A 784 -16.93 8.52 8.87
C TYR A 784 -16.04 7.86 7.82
N VAL A 785 -16.60 7.36 6.72
CA VAL A 785 -15.84 6.85 5.58
C VAL A 785 -14.95 7.95 4.99
N TRP A 786 -15.44 9.17 4.84
CA TRP A 786 -14.67 10.27 4.28
C TRP A 786 -13.51 10.69 5.20
N PHE A 787 -13.76 10.78 6.52
CA PHE A 787 -12.71 11.05 7.49
C PHE A 787 -11.65 9.93 7.49
N GLY A 788 -12.09 8.68 7.38
CA GLY A 788 -11.20 7.53 7.26
C GLY A 788 -10.29 7.62 6.03
N GLN A 789 -10.85 7.96 4.86
CA GLN A 789 -10.10 8.12 3.61
C GLN A 789 -9.14 9.32 3.67
N ALA A 790 -9.57 10.47 4.15
CA ALA A 790 -8.70 11.63 4.32
C ALA A 790 -7.52 11.30 5.25
N GLY A 791 -7.81 10.62 6.36
CA GLY A 791 -6.78 10.21 7.32
C GLY A 791 -5.79 9.19 6.77
N PHE A 792 -6.19 8.33 5.83
CA PHE A 792 -5.27 7.44 5.11
C PHE A 792 -4.16 8.25 4.42
N TYR A 793 -4.51 9.30 3.71
CA TYR A 793 -3.53 10.18 3.06
C TYR A 793 -2.76 11.06 4.05
N PHE A 794 -3.37 11.50 5.14
CA PHE A 794 -2.67 12.29 6.17
C PHE A 794 -1.56 11.53 6.87
N GLN A 795 -1.61 10.19 6.85
CA GLN A 795 -0.57 9.32 7.39
C GLN A 795 0.60 9.07 6.42
N GLY A 796 0.64 9.73 5.26
CA GLY A 796 1.69 9.58 4.27
C GLY A 796 1.46 8.46 3.26
N ASN A 797 0.29 7.81 3.26
CA ASN A 797 -0.06 6.84 2.24
C ASN A 797 -0.45 7.53 0.92
N SER A 798 -0.19 6.87 -0.19
CA SER A 798 -0.63 7.28 -1.53
C SER A 798 -1.19 6.09 -2.31
N ASN A 799 -1.53 6.30 -3.56
CA ASN A 799 -1.92 5.22 -4.47
C ASN A 799 -0.71 4.47 -5.06
N SER A 800 0.51 4.70 -4.55
CA SER A 800 1.74 3.98 -4.91
C SER A 800 2.06 2.90 -3.88
N LEU A 801 2.54 1.74 -4.33
CA LEU A 801 3.01 0.67 -3.45
C LEU A 801 4.23 1.08 -2.62
N ALA A 802 5.01 2.05 -3.10
CA ALA A 802 6.18 2.59 -2.41
C ALA A 802 5.87 3.27 -1.06
N THR A 803 4.61 3.59 -0.77
CA THR A 803 4.23 4.22 0.50
C THR A 803 3.83 3.24 1.61
N VAL A 804 3.73 1.93 1.28
CA VAL A 804 3.46 0.88 2.28
C VAL A 804 4.66 0.75 3.22
N ASP A 805 4.41 0.86 4.52
CA ASP A 805 5.45 0.71 5.54
C ASP A 805 5.66 -0.76 5.89
N VAL A 806 6.68 -1.37 5.27
CA VAL A 806 7.04 -2.77 5.50
C VAL A 806 7.53 -2.98 6.94
N SER A 807 8.21 -1.98 7.54
CA SER A 807 8.76 -2.09 8.90
C SER A 807 7.68 -2.29 9.97
N ALA A 808 6.46 -1.80 9.74
CA ALA A 808 5.31 -1.99 10.63
C ALA A 808 4.96 -3.49 10.82
N GLY A 809 5.22 -4.32 9.81
CA GLY A 809 4.98 -5.77 9.87
C GLY A 809 5.87 -6.52 10.85
N TYR A 810 7.01 -5.95 11.22
CA TYR A 810 8.01 -6.62 12.08
C TYR A 810 8.01 -6.13 13.52
N VAL A 811 7.14 -5.20 13.88
CA VAL A 811 7.07 -4.65 15.24
C VAL A 811 6.76 -5.75 16.25
N GLY A 812 7.73 -6.05 17.10
CA GLY A 812 7.64 -7.06 18.16
C GLY A 812 7.82 -8.51 17.72
N LEU A 813 8.23 -8.76 16.47
CA LEU A 813 8.50 -10.12 15.96
C LEU A 813 10.00 -10.41 15.98
N ASP A 814 10.34 -11.63 16.43
CA ASP A 814 11.71 -12.17 16.43
C ASP A 814 11.93 -13.15 15.26
N SER A 815 10.88 -13.50 14.50
CA SER A 815 10.94 -14.44 13.40
C SER A 815 9.95 -14.10 12.30
N TYR A 816 10.26 -14.50 11.08
CA TYR A 816 9.41 -14.29 9.92
C TYR A 816 8.13 -15.14 9.99
N ASN A 817 6.98 -14.49 9.98
CA ASN A 817 5.66 -15.11 9.85
C ASN A 817 4.78 -14.29 8.89
N PRO A 818 4.59 -14.75 7.64
CA PRO A 818 3.94 -13.96 6.59
C PRO A 818 2.49 -13.55 6.94
N GLY A 819 1.76 -14.39 7.67
CA GLY A 819 0.39 -14.09 8.09
C GLY A 819 0.31 -12.95 9.10
N ILE A 820 1.18 -12.96 10.12
CA ILE A 820 1.22 -11.91 11.14
C ILE A 820 1.74 -10.60 10.52
N ILE A 821 2.79 -10.69 9.73
CA ILE A 821 3.39 -9.52 9.05
C ILE A 821 2.36 -8.85 8.15
N GLY A 822 1.67 -9.62 7.29
CA GLY A 822 0.63 -9.09 6.41
C GLY A 822 -0.53 -8.44 7.19
N MET A 823 -0.92 -9.02 8.33
CA MET A 823 -1.95 -8.45 9.21
C MET A 823 -1.49 -7.12 9.84
N LEU A 824 -0.28 -7.04 10.38
CA LEU A 824 0.26 -5.81 10.98
C LEU A 824 0.43 -4.71 9.94
N MET A 825 0.96 -5.03 8.76
CA MET A 825 1.06 -4.10 7.63
C MET A 825 -0.32 -3.59 7.19
N ALA A 826 -1.33 -4.46 7.10
CA ALA A 826 -2.68 -4.06 6.74
C ALA A 826 -3.29 -3.12 7.80
N ILE A 827 -3.10 -3.40 9.09
CA ILE A 827 -3.55 -2.51 10.17
C ILE A 827 -2.83 -1.15 10.10
N ALA A 828 -1.53 -1.12 9.85
CA ALA A 828 -0.77 0.12 9.74
C ALA A 828 -1.19 0.93 8.51
N THR A 829 -1.33 0.31 7.34
CA THR A 829 -1.70 0.97 6.08
C THR A 829 -3.13 1.50 6.13
N TYR A 830 -4.09 0.70 6.61
CA TYR A 830 -5.51 1.08 6.69
C TYR A 830 -5.91 1.58 8.09
N ALA A 831 -4.95 2.08 8.87
CA ALA A 831 -5.13 2.52 10.25
C ALA A 831 -6.29 3.50 10.41
N SER A 832 -6.31 4.59 9.64
CA SER A 832 -7.37 5.61 9.73
C SER A 832 -8.74 5.11 9.28
N PRO A 833 -8.91 4.44 8.11
CA PRO A 833 -10.20 3.84 7.73
C PRO A 833 -10.78 2.91 8.79
N VAL A 834 -9.97 2.00 9.35
CA VAL A 834 -10.42 1.05 10.38
C VAL A 834 -10.76 1.78 11.68
N PHE A 835 -9.94 2.73 12.11
CA PHE A 835 -10.18 3.55 13.30
C PHE A 835 -11.53 4.28 13.25
N TRP A 836 -11.83 4.96 12.13
CA TRP A 836 -13.09 5.68 11.96
C TRP A 836 -14.30 4.75 11.87
N LEU A 837 -14.18 3.58 11.25
CA LEU A 837 -15.28 2.60 11.20
C LEU A 837 -15.61 2.04 12.59
N VAL A 838 -14.60 1.72 13.41
CA VAL A 838 -14.83 1.28 14.80
C VAL A 838 -15.42 2.41 15.65
N GLY A 839 -14.98 3.66 15.44
CA GLY A 839 -15.57 4.85 16.04
C GLY A 839 -17.06 5.02 15.69
N LEU A 840 -17.45 4.75 14.43
CA LEU A 840 -18.85 4.77 14.00
C LEU A 840 -19.72 3.81 14.81
N ILE A 841 -19.25 2.56 15.04
CA ILE A 841 -19.99 1.59 15.86
C ILE A 841 -20.20 2.14 17.26
N SER A 842 -19.17 2.74 17.87
CA SER A 842 -19.27 3.29 19.23
C SER A 842 -20.36 4.36 19.32
N VAL A 843 -20.43 5.27 18.33
CA VAL A 843 -21.44 6.34 18.28
C VAL A 843 -22.84 5.78 18.05
N LEU A 844 -22.99 4.77 17.20
CA LEU A 844 -24.29 4.12 16.96
C LEU A 844 -24.79 3.40 18.21
N CYS A 845 -23.94 2.67 18.89
CA CYS A 845 -24.27 2.02 20.15
C CYS A 845 -24.76 3.04 21.17
N GLU A 846 -24.05 4.17 21.33
CA GLU A 846 -24.46 5.24 22.25
C GLU A 846 -25.80 5.88 21.87
N LYS A 847 -26.03 6.09 20.58
CA LYS A 847 -27.27 6.72 20.09
C LYS A 847 -28.51 5.88 20.39
N TYR A 848 -28.39 4.55 20.33
CA TYR A 848 -29.54 3.63 20.46
C TYR A 848 -29.66 2.99 21.85
N VAL A 849 -28.55 2.95 22.63
CA VAL A 849 -28.52 2.41 23.99
C VAL A 849 -29.36 3.22 24.96
N GLY A 850 -30.43 2.99 25.30
CA GLY A 850 -31.31 3.75 26.25
C GLY A 850 -32.59 4.25 25.64
N MET A 851 -32.82 3.98 24.37
CA MET A 851 -34.12 4.19 23.74
C MET A 851 -35.05 3.00 24.03
N GLN A 852 -36.33 3.24 24.12
CA GLN A 852 -37.32 2.19 24.05
C GLN A 852 -37.22 1.53 22.66
N ASP A 853 -37.17 0.20 22.55
CA ASP A 853 -36.88 -0.56 21.31
C ASP A 853 -35.46 -0.29 20.71
N GLY A 854 -34.50 0.01 21.59
CA GLY A 854 -33.14 0.37 21.17
C GLY A 854 -32.41 -0.73 20.39
N GLU A 855 -32.69 -1.99 20.70
CA GLU A 855 -32.10 -3.16 20.01
C GLU A 855 -32.59 -3.27 18.56
N GLU A 856 -33.89 -3.18 18.31
CA GLU A 856 -34.45 -3.23 16.95
C GLU A 856 -33.97 -2.05 16.11
N ARG A 857 -33.90 -0.86 16.72
CA ARG A 857 -33.38 0.35 16.05
C ARG A 857 -31.89 0.24 15.75
N TYR A 858 -31.12 -0.39 16.64
CA TYR A 858 -29.70 -0.65 16.42
C TYR A 858 -29.49 -1.62 15.26
N ILE A 859 -30.25 -2.72 15.23
CA ILE A 859 -30.19 -3.69 14.11
C ILE A 859 -30.55 -3.01 12.79
N ALA A 860 -31.63 -2.20 12.76
CA ALA A 860 -32.00 -1.45 11.56
C ALA A 860 -30.90 -0.47 11.13
N ALA A 861 -30.26 0.22 12.09
CA ALA A 861 -29.15 1.11 11.82
C ALA A 861 -27.92 0.36 11.29
N THR A 862 -27.65 -0.84 11.81
CA THR A 862 -26.56 -1.71 11.32
C THR A 862 -26.78 -2.11 9.86
N TYR A 863 -28.02 -2.45 9.47
CA TYR A 863 -28.37 -2.68 8.06
C TYR A 863 -28.07 -1.46 7.19
N ASP A 864 -28.42 -0.25 7.65
CA ASP A 864 -28.13 0.99 6.92
C ASP A 864 -26.64 1.24 6.76
N VAL A 865 -25.85 0.96 7.81
CA VAL A 865 -24.40 1.04 7.75
C VAL A 865 -23.86 0.06 6.72
N CYS A 866 -24.23 -1.22 6.78
CA CYS A 866 -23.78 -2.24 5.86
C CYS A 866 -24.08 -1.90 4.40
N PHE A 867 -25.30 -1.46 4.10
CA PHE A 867 -25.68 -1.03 2.76
C PHE A 867 -24.91 0.20 2.28
N THR A 868 -24.75 1.19 3.14
CA THR A 868 -24.04 2.43 2.78
C THR A 868 -22.56 2.16 2.57
N LEU A 869 -21.93 1.34 3.42
CA LEU A 869 -20.54 0.89 3.25
C LEU A 869 -20.39 0.10 1.95
N GLY A 870 -21.27 -0.89 1.72
CA GLY A 870 -21.25 -1.69 0.51
C GLY A 870 -21.35 -0.82 -0.75
N LEU A 871 -22.29 0.12 -0.82
CA LEU A 871 -22.43 1.05 -1.95
C LEU A 871 -21.24 1.99 -2.10
N SER A 872 -20.73 2.54 -0.99
CA SER A 872 -19.59 3.47 -1.02
C SER A 872 -18.30 2.83 -1.56
N ARG A 873 -18.19 1.49 -1.51
CA ARG A 873 -17.05 0.72 -2.03
C ARG A 873 -17.34 0.09 -3.40
N ALA A 874 -18.55 -0.47 -3.59
CA ALA A 874 -18.90 -1.09 -4.85
C ALA A 874 -18.95 -0.08 -6.02
N LEU A 875 -19.38 1.15 -5.77
CA LEU A 875 -19.51 2.17 -6.81
C LEU A 875 -18.15 2.58 -7.42
N PRO A 876 -17.15 3.05 -6.63
CA PRO A 876 -15.84 3.39 -7.19
C PRO A 876 -15.12 2.16 -7.75
N LEU A 877 -15.20 1.00 -7.09
CA LEU A 877 -14.55 -0.22 -7.57
C LEU A 877 -15.09 -0.67 -8.92
N ALA A 878 -16.43 -0.70 -9.11
CA ALA A 878 -17.05 -1.12 -10.36
C ALA A 878 -16.69 -0.17 -11.53
N ILE A 879 -16.72 1.13 -11.31
CA ILE A 879 -16.38 2.12 -12.35
C ILE A 879 -14.87 2.10 -12.64
N TYR A 880 -14.04 2.07 -11.62
CA TYR A 880 -12.59 2.08 -11.76
C TYR A 880 -12.05 0.81 -12.44
N THR A 881 -12.66 -0.34 -12.19
CA THR A 881 -12.29 -1.61 -12.84
C THR A 881 -12.51 -1.54 -14.37
N VAL A 882 -13.58 -0.87 -14.82
CA VAL A 882 -13.81 -0.63 -16.26
C VAL A 882 -12.67 0.21 -16.85
N LEU A 883 -12.28 1.28 -16.15
CA LEU A 883 -11.19 2.14 -16.59
C LEU A 883 -9.86 1.38 -16.65
N ALA A 884 -9.51 0.65 -15.59
CA ALA A 884 -8.28 -0.15 -15.53
C ALA A 884 -8.25 -1.21 -16.64
N ALA A 885 -9.36 -1.88 -16.92
CA ALA A 885 -9.48 -2.84 -18.01
C ALA A 885 -9.36 -2.17 -19.40
N ALA A 886 -9.95 -0.98 -19.59
CA ALA A 886 -9.85 -0.23 -20.84
C ALA A 886 -8.42 0.27 -21.09
N LEU A 887 -7.76 0.77 -20.04
CA LEU A 887 -6.41 1.35 -20.10
C LEU A 887 -5.29 0.35 -19.81
N ARG A 888 -5.54 -0.95 -19.86
CA ARG A 888 -4.58 -2.01 -19.55
C ARG A 888 -3.27 -1.97 -20.35
N TYR A 889 -3.24 -1.31 -21.49
CA TYR A 889 -2.04 -1.07 -22.31
C TYR A 889 -1.47 0.34 -22.16
N HIS A 890 -2.03 1.16 -21.26
CA HIS A 890 -1.55 2.52 -21.04
C HIS A 890 -0.21 2.51 -20.32
N LEU A 891 0.63 3.53 -20.57
CA LEU A 891 1.95 3.67 -19.98
C LEU A 891 1.92 3.65 -18.43
N PHE A 892 0.88 4.25 -17.84
CA PHE A 892 0.71 4.34 -16.38
C PHE A 892 -0.04 3.17 -15.75
N VAL A 893 -0.23 2.05 -16.47
CA VAL A 893 -0.95 0.90 -15.91
C VAL A 893 -0.31 0.36 -14.64
N TRP A 894 1.02 0.33 -14.55
CA TRP A 894 1.76 -0.22 -13.42
C TRP A 894 2.05 0.79 -12.32
N SER A 895 2.20 2.07 -12.66
CA SER A 895 2.52 3.12 -11.69
C SER A 895 1.29 3.72 -11.02
N VAL A 896 0.14 3.76 -11.71
CA VAL A 896 -1.07 4.47 -11.23
C VAL A 896 -2.29 3.54 -11.16
N PHE A 897 -2.65 2.87 -12.29
CA PHE A 897 -3.94 2.20 -12.37
C PHE A 897 -4.01 0.89 -11.58
N SER A 898 -2.99 0.04 -11.67
CA SER A 898 -2.96 -1.25 -10.96
C SER A 898 -2.78 -1.10 -9.45
N PRO A 899 -1.87 -0.25 -8.93
CA PRO A 899 -1.78 0.00 -7.50
C PRO A 899 -3.08 0.54 -6.91
N LYS A 900 -3.73 1.51 -7.56
CA LYS A 900 -5.02 2.02 -7.10
C LYS A 900 -6.09 0.94 -7.06
N LEU A 901 -6.18 0.08 -8.08
CA LEU A 901 -7.11 -1.05 -8.10
C LEU A 901 -6.86 -2.01 -6.93
N LEU A 902 -5.59 -2.28 -6.62
CA LEU A 902 -5.21 -3.11 -5.47
C LEU A 902 -5.66 -2.48 -4.15
N TYR A 903 -5.41 -1.18 -3.95
CA TYR A 903 -5.86 -0.46 -2.75
C TYR A 903 -7.38 -0.46 -2.59
N GLU A 904 -8.14 -0.22 -3.66
CA GLU A 904 -9.60 -0.28 -3.62
C GLU A 904 -10.12 -1.71 -3.36
N GLY A 905 -9.48 -2.71 -3.94
CA GLY A 905 -9.77 -4.11 -3.67
C GLY A 905 -9.56 -4.47 -2.20
N MET A 906 -8.40 -4.14 -1.62
CA MET A 906 -8.10 -4.39 -0.21
C MET A 906 -9.03 -3.61 0.73
N CYS A 907 -9.33 -2.36 0.40
CA CYS A 907 -10.30 -1.56 1.15
C CYS A 907 -11.70 -2.21 1.15
N SER A 908 -12.09 -2.81 0.03
CA SER A 908 -13.35 -3.56 -0.10
C SER A 908 -13.32 -4.84 0.73
N VAL A 909 -12.21 -5.59 0.76
CA VAL A 909 -12.04 -6.78 1.60
C VAL A 909 -12.16 -6.40 3.08
N ILE A 910 -11.46 -5.35 3.54
CA ILE A 910 -11.55 -4.85 4.92
C ILE A 910 -13.00 -4.45 5.26
N THR A 911 -13.69 -3.80 4.34
CA THR A 911 -15.11 -3.41 4.52
C THR A 911 -16.02 -4.63 4.63
N ILE A 912 -15.81 -5.69 3.82
CA ILE A 912 -16.57 -6.94 3.90
C ILE A 912 -16.32 -7.63 5.24
N ILE A 913 -15.07 -7.74 5.67
CA ILE A 913 -14.73 -8.30 7.00
C ILE A 913 -15.45 -7.52 8.09
N PHE A 914 -15.42 -6.19 8.03
CA PHE A 914 -16.12 -5.34 8.98
C PHE A 914 -17.65 -5.55 8.97
N ILE A 915 -18.27 -5.66 7.81
CA ILE A 915 -19.70 -5.96 7.65
C ILE A 915 -20.06 -7.33 8.25
N VAL A 916 -19.21 -8.33 8.07
CA VAL A 916 -19.42 -9.68 8.63
C VAL A 916 -19.28 -9.70 10.15
N LEU A 917 -18.43 -8.84 10.72
CA LEU A 917 -18.23 -8.74 12.17
C LEU A 917 -19.30 -7.88 12.87
N LEU A 918 -20.00 -7.01 12.14
CA LEU A 918 -21.17 -6.25 12.63
C LEU A 918 -22.41 -7.12 12.83
#